data_0da515b6f6a5bdaaab0c733128ec7459
#
_entry.id   0da515b6f6a5bdaaab0c733128ec7459
#
_cell.length_a   1.000
_cell.length_b   1.000
_cell.length_c   1.000
_cell.angle_alpha   90.00
_cell.angle_beta   90.00
_cell.angle_gamma   90.00
#
_symmetry.space_group_name_H-M   'P 1'
#
loop_
_entity.id
_entity.type
_entity.pdbx_description
1 polymer ?
#
loop_
_entity_poly.entity_id
_entity_poly.type
_entity_poly.pdbx_seq_one_letter_code
_entity_poly.pdbx_strand_id
1 'polypeptide(L)'
;MRTIKLFKMLPAVFLILASVVSPIWAADRKEQFTYTPFVPTDPIMPLSQVKPGMRGECRTVVKGDDIVSFDAEVVDILDAGSSPEKLILIKASGPIVEKSGIAAGMSGSPFYIGGRLVGAIGYGFNFTDHKLGLVTPIEEMLEVWNNPEIIPSFELPPLVAEKPPSSADAREPNLQESSQNVVSADTPPADVVIEEVLPTSGDLPISGDDAVSGDRSVSSDDGDIRASWDLLVSRDRAVSSDRTVSDDSKSGGFFISGVSGRMAREMKNTLNAETVPFGGAPAGAVPPLNYAPDVRPGMAIGVSLLWGDVDASSVGTLTALSKDGRFIAYAHPLLNLGPTAAVLRTARISSVVPGIESSFKIGSPGDIIGIVTQDRPQGIGGRIGRFAPAASVVVKVTDVDSGRTYRKSFQMVQDKYMLSKLAAPAIVGCIEDLWGRIGGGTAKITAKFTGSALRGGWQRTNMFVSENDVATQVLEEFKLLMQMFAVNQFQEIRPFGVDVEVEVTQEPRVLYIEDVKVSGEGPFSPGEKVEFDITLRPWRKDPFVRTYSLTVPEKVSGTAQLLVRGGGIAEESAEYTNEAWRSISSLTILLSELDVKESNDQIVMEIRGQESLGKQIERAKSGDADALMNDKLKSEIRDEKMKEGSVRVVRANYYIDGIIQKLIKIDGDSD
;
A
#
# COMPACT_ATOMS: atom_id res chain seq x y z
N MET A 1 65.58 2.18 27.35
CA MET A 1 65.39 1.02 28.26
C MET A 1 64.36 1.33 29.28
N ARG A 2 63.30 0.53 29.33
CA ARG A 2 62.10 0.52 30.18
C ARG A 2 60.85 1.03 29.49
N THR A 3 60.40 0.26 28.55
CA THR A 3 59.01 0.11 28.09
C THR A 3 58.61 -1.34 28.34
N ILE A 4 57.34 -1.60 28.49
CA ILE A 4 56.65 -2.91 28.67
C ILE A 4 56.33 -3.23 30.16
N LYS A 5 55.12 -2.90 30.54
CA LYS A 5 54.21 -3.71 31.38
C LYS A 5 52.88 -2.95 31.67
N LEU A 6 52.00 -2.82 30.69
CA LEU A 6 50.60 -2.45 30.92
C LEU A 6 49.72 -2.97 29.81
N PHE A 7 49.68 -4.27 29.61
CA PHE A 7 48.81 -4.88 28.62
C PHE A 7 48.52 -6.33 28.98
N LYS A 8 47.91 -6.59 30.14
CA LYS A 8 47.45 -7.93 30.49
C LYS A 8 46.23 -7.99 31.46
N MET A 9 45.39 -6.97 31.57
CA MET A 9 44.20 -7.05 32.45
C MET A 9 42.86 -6.66 31.84
N LEU A 10 42.72 -6.60 30.50
CA LEU A 10 41.45 -6.20 29.86
C LEU A 10 40.61 -7.30 29.17
N PRO A 11 41.00 -8.59 29.11
CA PRO A 11 40.07 -9.57 28.50
C PRO A 11 39.14 -10.29 29.49
N ALA A 12 39.36 -10.17 30.82
CA ALA A 12 38.56 -10.94 31.79
C ALA A 12 37.25 -10.26 32.24
N VAL A 13 37.14 -8.95 32.14
CA VAL A 13 35.91 -8.22 32.53
C VAL A 13 34.86 -8.19 31.42
N PHE A 14 35.28 -8.28 30.15
CA PHE A 14 34.35 -8.33 29.03
C PHE A 14 33.67 -9.72 28.83
N LEU A 15 34.26 -10.78 29.35
CA LEU A 15 33.67 -12.14 29.25
C LEU A 15 32.65 -12.44 30.35
N ILE A 16 32.65 -11.68 31.46
CA ILE A 16 31.69 -11.87 32.56
C ILE A 16 30.40 -11.06 32.34
N LEU A 17 30.45 -9.94 31.61
CA LEU A 17 29.26 -9.17 31.23
C LEU A 17 28.49 -9.76 30.02
N ALA A 18 29.17 -10.51 29.18
CA ALA A 18 28.52 -11.21 28.05
C ALA A 18 27.78 -12.49 28.47
N SER A 19 28.06 -13.05 29.65
CA SER A 19 27.44 -14.28 30.13
C SER A 19 26.20 -14.07 31.03
N VAL A 20 25.88 -12.84 31.41
CA VAL A 20 24.72 -12.53 32.27
C VAL A 20 23.55 -11.90 31.52
N VAL A 21 23.75 -11.43 30.27
CA VAL A 21 22.67 -10.79 29.45
C VAL A 21 22.08 -11.75 28.41
N SER A 22 22.68 -12.95 28.24
CA SER A 22 22.23 -13.87 27.19
C SER A 22 21.10 -14.86 27.52
N PRO A 23 20.61 -15.08 28.74
CA PRO A 23 19.54 -16.04 28.95
C PRO A 23 18.11 -15.47 29.00
N ILE A 24 17.90 -14.16 28.95
CA ILE A 24 16.54 -13.61 29.13
C ILE A 24 15.82 -13.41 27.79
N TRP A 25 16.53 -13.35 26.65
CA TRP A 25 15.91 -13.20 25.32
C TRP A 25 15.78 -14.51 24.51
N ALA A 26 16.33 -15.61 25.02
CA ALA A 26 16.25 -16.91 24.35
C ALA A 26 15.26 -17.91 24.97
N ALA A 27 14.57 -17.50 26.06
CA ALA A 27 13.71 -18.43 26.82
C ALA A 27 12.21 -18.35 26.50
N ASP A 28 11.74 -17.42 25.65
CA ASP A 28 10.32 -17.31 25.33
C ASP A 28 10.09 -17.20 23.82
N ARG A 29 10.14 -18.34 23.16
CA ARG A 29 9.45 -18.75 21.93
C ARG A 29 10.04 -20.03 21.34
N LYS A 30 10.12 -21.08 22.12
CA LYS A 30 9.98 -22.42 21.59
C LYS A 30 8.52 -22.83 21.79
N GLU A 31 7.59 -22.21 21.10
CA GLU A 31 6.41 -22.94 20.68
C GLU A 31 6.97 -24.13 19.88
N GLN A 32 6.86 -25.31 20.47
CA GLN A 32 7.12 -26.56 19.76
C GLN A 32 6.07 -26.60 18.66
N PHE A 33 6.43 -26.12 17.45
CA PHE A 33 5.65 -26.41 16.26
C PHE A 33 5.60 -27.92 16.11
N THR A 34 4.51 -28.53 16.56
CA THR A 34 4.23 -29.93 16.31
C THR A 34 3.97 -30.08 14.81
N TYR A 35 5.03 -30.41 14.09
CA TYR A 35 4.96 -30.69 12.66
C TYR A 35 4.10 -31.95 12.46
N THR A 36 2.92 -31.77 11.89
CA THR A 36 2.10 -32.88 11.41
C THR A 36 2.39 -33.06 9.93
N PRO A 37 2.99 -34.16 9.50
CA PRO A 37 3.27 -34.43 8.10
C PRO A 37 2.01 -34.32 7.25
N PHE A 38 2.13 -33.74 6.05
CA PHE A 38 1.04 -33.79 5.08
C PHE A 38 0.97 -35.19 4.48
N VAL A 39 -0.18 -35.83 4.63
CA VAL A 39 -0.41 -37.17 4.08
C VAL A 39 -1.52 -37.04 3.03
N PRO A 40 -1.20 -37.18 1.73
CA PRO A 40 -2.20 -37.23 0.67
C PRO A 40 -3.26 -38.28 0.91
N THR A 41 -4.51 -38.04 0.53
CA THR A 41 -5.58 -39.05 0.52
C THR A 41 -5.33 -40.13 -0.51
N ASP A 42 -4.69 -39.78 -1.63
CA ASP A 42 -4.32 -40.72 -2.69
C ASP A 42 -2.96 -41.36 -2.38
N PRO A 43 -2.79 -42.66 -2.71
CA PRO A 43 -1.49 -43.33 -2.54
C PRO A 43 -0.45 -42.68 -3.48
N ILE A 44 0.77 -42.48 -2.97
CA ILE A 44 1.87 -41.90 -3.74
C ILE A 44 2.78 -42.93 -4.39
N MET A 45 3.41 -42.54 -5.51
CA MET A 45 4.53 -43.27 -6.11
C MET A 45 5.80 -42.43 -5.93
N PRO A 46 6.80 -42.90 -5.18
CA PRO A 46 8.07 -42.18 -5.05
C PRO A 46 8.80 -42.03 -6.39
N LEU A 47 9.51 -40.91 -6.55
CA LEU A 47 10.27 -40.60 -7.76
C LEU A 47 11.27 -41.72 -8.13
N SER A 48 11.87 -42.39 -7.13
CA SER A 48 12.79 -43.54 -7.31
C SER A 48 12.16 -44.73 -8.04
N GLN A 49 10.84 -44.83 -8.09
CA GLN A 49 10.10 -45.88 -8.83
C GLN A 49 9.69 -45.44 -10.24
N VAL A 50 9.81 -44.15 -10.57
CA VAL A 50 9.46 -43.61 -11.88
C VAL A 50 10.58 -43.88 -12.88
N LYS A 51 10.24 -44.30 -14.08
CA LYS A 51 11.22 -44.61 -15.14
C LYS A 51 10.71 -44.11 -16.50
N PRO A 52 11.60 -43.69 -17.41
CA PRO A 52 11.24 -43.42 -18.79
C PRO A 52 10.44 -44.53 -19.43
N GLY A 53 9.46 -44.20 -20.26
CA GLY A 53 8.53 -45.13 -20.91
C GLY A 53 7.32 -45.53 -20.07
N MET A 54 7.26 -45.19 -18.79
CA MET A 54 6.06 -45.44 -17.98
C MET A 54 4.91 -44.54 -18.44
N ARG A 55 3.71 -45.13 -18.50
CA ARG A 55 2.48 -44.43 -18.90
C ARG A 55 1.53 -44.24 -17.72
N GLY A 56 0.84 -43.11 -17.74
CA GLY A 56 -0.11 -42.74 -16.71
C GLY A 56 -1.16 -41.76 -17.25
N GLU A 57 -1.95 -41.23 -16.34
CA GLU A 57 -3.00 -40.26 -16.66
C GLU A 57 -2.82 -38.95 -15.87
N CYS A 58 -3.08 -37.83 -16.53
CA CYS A 58 -3.23 -36.53 -15.89
C CYS A 58 -4.70 -36.18 -15.77
N ARG A 59 -5.12 -35.61 -14.62
CA ARG A 59 -6.50 -35.20 -14.38
C ARG A 59 -6.60 -33.68 -14.33
N THR A 60 -7.60 -33.11 -15.04
CA THR A 60 -7.77 -31.67 -15.14
C THR A 60 -9.21 -31.33 -15.54
N VAL A 61 -9.57 -30.04 -15.49
CA VAL A 61 -10.83 -29.53 -16.06
C VAL A 61 -10.51 -28.72 -17.32
N VAL A 62 -11.18 -29.00 -18.43
CA VAL A 62 -11.03 -28.27 -19.71
C VAL A 62 -12.29 -27.51 -20.09
N LYS A 63 -13.44 -27.84 -19.50
CA LYS A 63 -14.72 -27.16 -19.68
C LYS A 63 -15.66 -27.43 -18.52
N GLY A 64 -16.37 -26.40 -18.05
CA GLY A 64 -17.27 -26.54 -16.90
C GLY A 64 -16.49 -26.82 -15.62
N ASP A 65 -16.94 -27.80 -14.88
CA ASP A 65 -16.41 -28.26 -13.60
C ASP A 65 -16.02 -29.75 -13.66
N ASP A 66 -16.25 -30.41 -14.79
CA ASP A 66 -16.01 -31.85 -14.95
C ASP A 66 -14.52 -32.15 -15.04
N ILE A 67 -14.05 -33.04 -14.17
CA ILE A 67 -12.68 -33.54 -14.19
C ILE A 67 -12.59 -34.60 -15.31
N VAL A 68 -11.66 -34.39 -16.22
CA VAL A 68 -11.35 -35.28 -17.32
C VAL A 68 -9.90 -35.74 -17.25
N SER A 69 -9.58 -36.87 -17.87
CA SER A 69 -8.22 -37.41 -17.93
C SER A 69 -7.67 -37.41 -19.35
N PHE A 70 -6.37 -37.26 -19.46
CA PHE A 70 -5.61 -37.50 -20.69
C PHE A 70 -4.36 -38.29 -20.38
N ASP A 71 -3.86 -39.05 -21.36
CA ASP A 71 -2.70 -39.91 -21.18
C ASP A 71 -1.40 -39.11 -21.23
N ALA A 72 -0.41 -39.57 -20.46
CA ALA A 72 0.96 -39.05 -20.49
C ALA A 72 1.99 -40.16 -20.33
N GLU A 73 3.09 -40.03 -21.07
CA GLU A 73 4.23 -40.96 -21.00
C GLU A 73 5.43 -40.20 -20.43
N VAL A 74 6.13 -40.81 -19.48
CA VAL A 74 7.38 -40.30 -18.93
C VAL A 74 8.46 -40.39 -19.99
N VAL A 75 9.02 -39.26 -20.37
CA VAL A 75 10.12 -39.16 -21.35
C VAL A 75 11.47 -39.30 -20.64
N ASP A 76 11.68 -38.50 -19.57
CA ASP A 76 12.91 -38.49 -18.81
C ASP A 76 12.70 -37.86 -17.41
N ILE A 77 13.73 -37.95 -16.57
CA ILE A 77 13.81 -37.27 -15.27
C ILE A 77 14.98 -36.27 -15.34
N LEU A 78 14.69 -34.98 -15.16
CA LEU A 78 15.66 -33.92 -15.33
C LEU A 78 16.11 -33.36 -13.97
N ASP A 79 17.40 -33.04 -13.88
CA ASP A 79 17.95 -32.26 -12.77
C ASP A 79 17.72 -30.76 -13.06
N ALA A 80 16.95 -30.10 -12.20
CA ALA A 80 16.63 -28.65 -12.37
C ALA A 80 17.68 -27.74 -11.72
N GLY A 81 18.53 -28.27 -10.85
CA GLY A 81 19.63 -27.54 -10.21
C GLY A 81 19.20 -26.51 -9.15
N SER A 82 17.89 -26.37 -8.93
CA SER A 82 17.28 -25.51 -7.92
C SER A 82 15.98 -26.13 -7.46
N SER A 83 15.34 -25.59 -6.44
CA SER A 83 14.05 -26.12 -5.97
C SER A 83 12.91 -25.76 -6.96
N PRO A 84 12.10 -26.76 -7.41
CA PRO A 84 12.28 -28.20 -7.18
C PRO A 84 13.57 -28.74 -7.81
N GLU A 85 14.24 -29.67 -7.14
CA GLU A 85 15.54 -30.21 -7.61
C GLU A 85 15.38 -31.10 -8.83
N LYS A 86 14.27 -31.84 -8.92
CA LYS A 86 13.97 -32.78 -9.98
C LYS A 86 12.66 -32.45 -10.66
N LEU A 87 12.59 -32.65 -11.96
CA LEU A 87 11.39 -32.53 -12.76
C LEU A 87 11.24 -33.75 -13.67
N ILE A 88 10.01 -34.22 -13.85
CA ILE A 88 9.70 -35.32 -14.74
C ILE A 88 9.22 -34.78 -16.07
N LEU A 89 9.96 -34.98 -17.14
CA LEU A 89 9.54 -34.65 -18.49
C LEU A 89 8.50 -35.66 -18.98
N ILE A 90 7.33 -35.20 -19.34
CA ILE A 90 6.24 -36.03 -19.87
C ILE A 90 5.83 -35.58 -21.27
N LYS A 91 5.27 -36.53 -22.03
CA LYS A 91 4.60 -36.25 -23.29
C LYS A 91 3.12 -36.63 -23.19
N ALA A 92 2.27 -35.61 -23.28
CA ALA A 92 0.81 -35.74 -23.24
C ALA A 92 0.25 -36.28 -24.55
N SER A 93 -0.83 -37.03 -24.49
CA SER A 93 -1.53 -37.59 -25.66
C SER A 93 -3.04 -37.75 -25.39
N GLY A 94 -3.82 -37.89 -26.46
CA GLY A 94 -5.26 -38.05 -26.40
C GLY A 94 -6.05 -36.85 -26.89
N PRO A 95 -7.36 -36.99 -27.12
CA PRO A 95 -8.19 -36.01 -27.80
C PRO A 95 -8.24 -34.64 -27.10
N ILE A 96 -8.12 -34.63 -25.78
CA ILE A 96 -8.20 -33.42 -24.95
C ILE A 96 -7.03 -32.47 -25.24
N VAL A 97 -5.84 -33.02 -25.40
CA VAL A 97 -4.59 -32.26 -25.60
C VAL A 97 -4.13 -32.24 -27.06
N GLU A 98 -4.91 -32.81 -27.99
CA GLU A 98 -4.51 -32.89 -29.41
C GLU A 98 -4.28 -31.53 -30.05
N LYS A 99 -5.16 -30.55 -29.73
CA LYS A 99 -5.11 -29.20 -30.30
C LYS A 99 -4.38 -28.19 -29.46
N SER A 100 -4.51 -28.30 -28.12
CA SER A 100 -3.98 -27.30 -27.19
C SER A 100 -2.66 -27.73 -26.55
N GLY A 101 -2.36 -29.02 -26.53
CA GLY A 101 -1.30 -29.54 -25.67
C GLY A 101 -1.58 -29.25 -24.18
N ILE A 102 -0.50 -29.13 -23.40
CA ILE A 102 -0.54 -28.69 -22.00
C ILE A 102 -0.72 -27.17 -21.99
N ALA A 103 -1.81 -26.70 -21.39
CA ALA A 103 -2.20 -25.29 -21.38
C ALA A 103 -1.93 -24.64 -20.03
N ALA A 104 -1.63 -23.35 -20.03
CA ALA A 104 -1.61 -22.54 -18.80
C ALA A 104 -2.96 -22.67 -18.07
N GLY A 105 -2.91 -22.84 -16.72
CA GLY A 105 -4.07 -23.23 -15.92
C GLY A 105 -4.24 -24.76 -15.76
N MET A 106 -3.48 -25.59 -16.46
CA MET A 106 -3.32 -27.01 -16.12
C MET A 106 -2.27 -27.24 -15.03
N SER A 107 -1.56 -26.23 -14.61
CA SER A 107 -0.65 -26.25 -13.47
C SER A 107 -1.32 -26.83 -12.23
N GLY A 108 -0.70 -27.82 -11.60
CA GLY A 108 -1.29 -28.59 -10.50
C GLY A 108 -2.11 -29.82 -10.93
N SER A 109 -2.31 -30.10 -12.23
CA SER A 109 -2.99 -31.29 -12.71
C SER A 109 -2.26 -32.54 -12.23
N PRO A 110 -2.85 -33.38 -11.34
CA PRO A 110 -2.18 -34.53 -10.78
C PRO A 110 -1.91 -35.61 -11.86
N PHE A 111 -0.70 -36.14 -11.83
CA PHE A 111 -0.23 -37.22 -12.69
C PHE A 111 -0.16 -38.53 -11.92
N TYR A 112 -0.84 -39.55 -12.42
CA TYR A 112 -0.94 -40.87 -11.78
C TYR A 112 -0.34 -41.93 -12.69
N ILE A 113 0.39 -42.84 -12.07
CA ILE A 113 0.84 -44.10 -12.71
C ILE A 113 0.32 -45.29 -11.88
N GLY A 114 -0.47 -46.15 -12.51
CA GLY A 114 -1.08 -47.29 -11.82
C GLY A 114 -1.95 -46.88 -10.62
N GLY A 115 -2.66 -45.77 -10.71
CA GLY A 115 -3.53 -45.25 -9.65
C GLY A 115 -2.79 -44.58 -8.48
N ARG A 116 -1.46 -44.42 -8.55
CA ARG A 116 -0.64 -43.75 -7.53
C ARG A 116 -0.20 -42.37 -8.03
N LEU A 117 -0.31 -41.37 -7.18
CA LEU A 117 0.07 -39.99 -7.46
C LEU A 117 1.59 -39.89 -7.54
N VAL A 118 2.11 -39.43 -8.68
CA VAL A 118 3.53 -39.24 -8.97
C VAL A 118 3.96 -37.80 -8.73
N GLY A 119 3.09 -36.84 -9.07
CA GLY A 119 3.34 -35.43 -9.01
C GLY A 119 2.25 -34.63 -9.74
N ALA A 120 2.54 -33.41 -10.14
CA ALA A 120 1.59 -32.62 -10.92
C ALA A 120 2.29 -31.78 -11.99
N ILE A 121 1.59 -31.49 -13.08
CA ILE A 121 2.05 -30.59 -14.14
C ILE A 121 2.36 -29.22 -13.54
N GLY A 122 3.61 -28.75 -13.68
CA GLY A 122 4.05 -27.45 -13.21
C GLY A 122 4.37 -26.51 -14.35
N TYR A 123 5.01 -27.02 -15.40
CA TYR A 123 5.57 -26.17 -16.44
C TYR A 123 5.28 -26.73 -17.84
N GLY A 124 5.14 -25.82 -18.80
CA GLY A 124 5.11 -26.09 -20.22
C GLY A 124 6.29 -25.39 -20.93
N PHE A 125 6.33 -25.51 -22.24
CA PHE A 125 7.36 -24.87 -23.06
C PHE A 125 6.70 -23.94 -24.10
N ASN A 126 7.19 -22.73 -24.18
CA ASN A 126 6.72 -21.77 -25.18
C ASN A 126 7.31 -22.07 -26.56
N PHE A 127 6.53 -21.87 -27.64
CA PHE A 127 6.95 -22.04 -29.04
C PHE A 127 7.54 -23.40 -29.39
N THR A 128 7.12 -24.47 -28.69
CA THR A 128 7.59 -25.85 -28.86
C THR A 128 6.44 -26.84 -29.11
N ASP A 129 6.72 -28.15 -29.03
CA ASP A 129 5.64 -29.15 -28.97
C ASP A 129 4.88 -29.02 -27.64
N HIS A 130 3.73 -28.38 -27.65
CA HIS A 130 2.88 -28.15 -26.49
C HIS A 130 2.40 -29.44 -25.79
N LYS A 131 2.66 -30.63 -26.38
CA LYS A 131 2.42 -31.91 -25.73
C LYS A 131 3.50 -32.29 -24.73
N LEU A 132 4.66 -31.61 -24.77
CA LEU A 132 5.70 -31.76 -23.76
C LEU A 132 5.41 -30.87 -22.54
N GLY A 133 5.67 -31.37 -21.35
CA GLY A 133 5.56 -30.62 -20.11
C GLY A 133 6.38 -31.22 -18.99
N LEU A 134 6.54 -30.47 -17.93
CA LEU A 134 7.29 -30.88 -16.75
C LEU A 134 6.34 -31.07 -15.58
N VAL A 135 6.52 -32.18 -14.89
CA VAL A 135 5.79 -32.55 -13.68
C VAL A 135 6.72 -32.39 -12.48
N THR A 136 6.28 -31.60 -11.49
CA THR A 136 6.94 -31.50 -10.19
C THR A 136 6.60 -32.77 -9.40
N PRO A 137 7.62 -33.57 -8.95
CA PRO A 137 7.39 -34.79 -8.19
C PRO A 137 6.60 -34.49 -6.90
N ILE A 138 5.71 -35.43 -6.50
CA ILE A 138 4.91 -35.26 -5.29
C ILE A 138 5.76 -35.09 -4.04
N GLU A 139 6.91 -35.78 -3.95
CA GLU A 139 7.82 -35.66 -2.81
C GLU A 139 8.36 -34.25 -2.65
N GLU A 140 8.72 -33.58 -3.75
CA GLU A 140 9.12 -32.17 -3.77
C GLU A 140 7.94 -31.25 -3.37
N MET A 141 6.75 -31.52 -3.89
CA MET A 141 5.56 -30.74 -3.55
C MET A 141 5.18 -30.84 -2.07
N LEU A 142 5.42 -31.99 -1.44
CA LEU A 142 5.17 -32.17 -0.01
C LEU A 142 6.03 -31.28 0.87
N GLU A 143 7.19 -30.84 0.39
CA GLU A 143 8.08 -29.93 1.10
C GLU A 143 7.47 -28.55 1.37
N VAL A 144 6.45 -28.16 0.63
CA VAL A 144 5.65 -26.93 0.92
C VAL A 144 5.22 -26.91 2.38
N TRP A 145 4.91 -28.11 2.95
CA TRP A 145 4.44 -28.27 4.32
C TRP A 145 5.56 -28.48 5.35
N ASN A 146 6.82 -28.50 4.93
CA ASN A 146 7.97 -28.51 5.85
C ASN A 146 8.21 -27.11 6.48
N ASN A 147 7.51 -26.10 5.98
CA ASN A 147 7.59 -24.73 6.45
C ASN A 147 6.45 -24.43 7.44
N PRO A 148 6.69 -23.60 8.47
CA PRO A 148 5.65 -23.21 9.39
C PRO A 148 4.54 -22.43 8.67
N GLU A 149 3.30 -22.76 9.01
CA GLU A 149 2.13 -22.06 8.52
C GLU A 149 1.88 -20.83 9.39
N ILE A 150 1.91 -19.65 8.79
CA ILE A 150 1.55 -18.40 9.45
C ILE A 150 0.12 -18.09 9.02
N ILE A 151 -0.84 -18.46 9.86
CA ILE A 151 -2.23 -18.02 9.67
C ILE A 151 -2.38 -16.69 10.38
N PRO A 152 -2.70 -15.59 9.67
CA PRO A 152 -2.98 -14.32 10.33
C PRO A 152 -4.13 -14.51 11.33
N SER A 153 -3.85 -14.39 12.63
CA SER A 153 -4.89 -14.39 13.65
C SER A 153 -5.46 -12.97 13.77
N PHE A 154 -6.76 -12.83 13.67
CA PHE A 154 -7.48 -11.60 13.96
C PHE A 154 -7.92 -11.64 15.43
N GLU A 155 -7.25 -10.88 16.30
CA GLU A 155 -7.82 -10.51 17.57
C GLU A 155 -8.66 -9.25 17.34
N LEU A 156 -9.98 -9.42 17.30
CA LEU A 156 -10.89 -8.28 17.38
C LEU A 156 -10.66 -7.62 18.76
N PRO A 157 -10.42 -6.30 18.81
CA PRO A 157 -10.43 -5.60 20.08
C PRO A 157 -11.78 -5.84 20.76
N PRO A 158 -11.83 -5.99 22.09
CA PRO A 158 -13.08 -6.19 22.80
C PRO A 158 -14.07 -5.08 22.43
N LEU A 159 -15.26 -5.45 22.00
CA LEU A 159 -16.37 -4.53 21.74
C LEU A 159 -16.69 -3.80 23.05
N VAL A 160 -16.15 -2.61 23.22
CA VAL A 160 -16.64 -1.70 24.24
C VAL A 160 -18.01 -1.22 23.74
N ALA A 161 -19.05 -1.65 24.42
CA ALA A 161 -20.40 -1.21 24.12
C ALA A 161 -20.47 0.31 24.34
N GLU A 162 -20.43 1.09 23.28
CA GLU A 162 -20.71 2.51 23.32
C GLU A 162 -22.18 2.69 23.73
N LYS A 163 -22.36 3.43 24.80
CA LYS A 163 -23.68 3.87 25.24
C LYS A 163 -24.27 4.76 24.15
N PRO A 164 -25.47 4.49 23.64
CA PRO A 164 -26.04 5.32 22.59
C PRO A 164 -26.15 6.78 23.05
N PRO A 165 -25.83 7.77 22.20
CA PRO A 165 -25.96 9.18 22.56
C PRO A 165 -27.43 9.47 22.90
N SER A 166 -27.65 10.15 24.01
CA SER A 166 -28.99 10.58 24.44
C SER A 166 -29.54 11.57 23.41
N SER A 167 -30.75 11.30 22.97
CA SER A 167 -31.52 12.15 22.06
C SER A 167 -31.95 13.45 22.75
N ALA A 168 -31.08 14.46 22.75
CA ALA A 168 -31.43 15.83 23.05
C ALA A 168 -30.33 16.72 22.49
N ASP A 169 -30.50 17.16 21.24
CA ASP A 169 -30.07 18.45 20.69
C ASP A 169 -30.07 18.39 19.15
N ALA A 170 -31.26 18.16 18.59
CA ALA A 170 -31.49 18.51 17.18
C ALA A 170 -32.07 19.93 17.16
N ARG A 171 -31.26 20.94 16.88
CA ARG A 171 -31.69 22.25 16.45
C ARG A 171 -31.37 22.40 14.96
N GLU A 172 -32.44 22.45 14.17
CA GLU A 172 -32.40 22.86 12.77
C GLU A 172 -31.94 24.32 12.65
N PRO A 173 -31.06 24.67 11.71
CA PRO A 173 -30.78 26.08 11.40
C PRO A 173 -31.82 26.63 10.45
N ASN A 174 -32.45 27.70 10.90
CA ASN A 174 -33.44 28.51 10.20
C ASN A 174 -32.78 29.32 9.07
N LEU A 175 -33.20 29.05 7.84
CA LEU A 175 -32.83 29.85 6.66
C LEU A 175 -33.70 31.12 6.65
N GLN A 176 -33.09 32.27 6.83
CA GLN A 176 -33.67 33.56 6.43
C GLN A 176 -32.81 34.22 5.37
N GLU A 177 -33.41 34.35 4.20
CA GLU A 177 -32.95 35.18 3.09
C GLU A 177 -32.92 36.66 3.49
N SER A 178 -31.87 37.38 3.13
CA SER A 178 -31.94 38.79 2.87
C SER A 178 -31.00 39.18 1.72
N SER A 179 -31.61 39.51 0.62
CA SER A 179 -31.05 40.16 -0.55
C SER A 179 -30.68 41.60 -0.28
N GLN A 180 -29.51 42.10 -0.72
CA GLN A 180 -29.37 43.18 -1.68
C GLN A 180 -27.92 43.55 -1.93
N ASN A 181 -27.63 43.75 -3.20
CA ASN A 181 -26.37 44.01 -3.88
C ASN A 181 -25.74 45.36 -3.58
N VAL A 182 -24.43 45.38 -3.41
CA VAL A 182 -23.56 46.39 -4.02
C VAL A 182 -22.31 45.63 -4.53
N VAL A 183 -22.10 45.62 -5.84
CA VAL A 183 -20.92 45.01 -6.47
C VAL A 183 -19.76 46.01 -6.33
N SER A 184 -18.82 45.71 -5.44
CA SER A 184 -17.49 46.32 -5.42
C SER A 184 -16.49 45.37 -6.08
N ALA A 185 -15.45 45.92 -6.70
CA ALA A 185 -14.42 45.19 -7.45
C ALA A 185 -13.60 44.19 -6.60
N ASP A 186 -13.90 44.05 -5.31
CA ASP A 186 -13.18 43.22 -4.33
C ASP A 186 -13.89 41.89 -3.99
N THR A 187 -14.92 41.52 -4.73
CA THR A 187 -15.67 40.28 -4.46
C THR A 187 -15.11 39.13 -5.28
N PRO A 188 -14.74 37.97 -4.66
CA PRO A 188 -14.32 36.82 -5.43
C PRO A 188 -15.43 36.34 -6.36
N PRO A 189 -15.11 35.67 -7.46
CA PRO A 189 -16.09 34.94 -8.24
C PRO A 189 -16.96 34.05 -7.33
N ALA A 190 -18.24 33.94 -7.61
CA ALA A 190 -19.22 33.24 -6.75
C ALA A 190 -18.89 31.76 -6.48
N ASP A 191 -18.02 31.18 -7.30
CA ASP A 191 -17.56 29.79 -7.18
C ASP A 191 -16.27 29.62 -6.35
N VAL A 192 -15.67 30.72 -5.86
CA VAL A 192 -14.49 30.68 -4.98
C VAL A 192 -14.91 30.76 -3.52
N VAL A 193 -14.75 29.66 -2.80
CA VAL A 193 -15.01 29.56 -1.35
C VAL A 193 -13.68 29.48 -0.62
N ILE A 194 -13.48 30.31 0.42
CA ILE A 194 -12.30 30.30 1.28
C ILE A 194 -12.75 30.27 2.74
N GLU A 195 -12.28 29.23 3.48
CA GLU A 195 -12.61 28.99 4.88
C GLU A 195 -11.36 28.99 5.76
N GLU A 196 -11.48 29.40 7.02
CA GLU A 196 -10.37 29.43 7.96
C GLU A 196 -10.09 28.02 8.55
N VAL A 197 -8.82 27.68 8.69
CA VAL A 197 -8.37 26.46 9.36
C VAL A 197 -7.96 26.83 10.80
N LEU A 198 -8.69 26.33 11.77
CA LEU A 198 -8.39 26.56 13.19
C LEU A 198 -7.26 25.64 13.68
N PRO A 199 -6.52 26.03 14.74
CA PRO A 199 -5.54 25.17 15.38
C PRO A 199 -6.23 23.92 15.93
N THR A 200 -5.53 22.77 15.88
CA THR A 200 -6.02 21.52 16.44
C THR A 200 -6.14 21.66 17.95
N SER A 201 -7.37 21.65 18.50
CA SER A 201 -7.57 21.62 19.94
C SER A 201 -7.11 20.28 20.48
N GLY A 202 -6.01 20.30 21.27
CA GLY A 202 -5.42 19.09 21.85
C GLY A 202 -6.29 18.48 22.94
N ASP A 203 -7.36 17.78 22.60
CA ASP A 203 -8.11 16.91 23.46
C ASP A 203 -8.48 15.62 22.70
N LEU A 204 -7.47 14.79 22.47
CA LEU A 204 -7.69 13.37 22.21
C LEU A 204 -7.61 12.65 23.59
N PRO A 205 -8.58 11.81 23.95
CA PRO A 205 -8.52 11.11 25.23
C PRO A 205 -7.34 10.12 25.24
N ILE A 206 -6.30 10.51 25.95
CA ILE A 206 -5.17 9.65 26.28
C ILE A 206 -5.63 8.73 27.43
N SER A 207 -5.84 7.47 27.15
CA SER A 207 -5.97 6.46 28.20
C SER A 207 -4.88 5.41 28.04
N GLY A 208 -4.00 5.34 29.04
CA GLY A 208 -3.21 4.16 29.32
C GLY A 208 -1.71 4.31 29.15
N ASP A 209 -1.07 4.54 30.28
CA ASP A 209 0.35 4.39 30.55
C ASP A 209 0.87 3.01 30.13
N ASP A 210 1.98 3.00 29.39
CA ASP A 210 3.04 2.01 29.56
C ASP A 210 4.33 2.62 29.00
N ALA A 211 5.10 3.23 29.92
CA ALA A 211 6.43 3.73 29.67
C ALA A 211 7.43 2.58 29.76
N VAL A 212 8.06 2.24 28.66
CA VAL A 212 9.29 1.42 28.67
C VAL A 212 10.44 2.27 28.16
N SER A 213 11.26 2.69 29.08
CA SER A 213 12.54 3.34 28.85
C SER A 213 13.57 2.33 28.32
N GLY A 214 14.12 2.58 27.15
CA GLY A 214 15.22 1.81 26.57
C GLY A 214 16.23 2.69 25.87
N ASP A 215 17.28 3.01 26.59
CA ASP A 215 18.46 3.75 26.14
C ASP A 215 19.25 2.97 25.06
N ARG A 216 19.46 3.52 23.87
CA ARG A 216 20.44 3.02 22.89
C ARG A 216 21.06 4.15 22.08
N SER A 217 22.30 4.44 22.41
CA SER A 217 23.22 5.24 21.62
C SER A 217 23.60 4.55 20.29
N VAL A 218 23.46 5.25 19.17
CA VAL A 218 24.03 4.85 17.87
C VAL A 218 24.75 6.05 17.25
N SER A 219 25.97 5.79 16.79
CA SER A 219 26.91 6.72 16.23
C SER A 219 26.45 7.32 14.89
N SER A 220 26.80 8.60 14.69
CA SER A 220 26.61 9.44 13.52
C SER A 220 27.44 9.01 12.31
N ASP A 221 26.86 9.05 11.11
CA ASP A 221 27.59 9.27 9.87
C ASP A 221 26.75 10.15 8.92
N ASP A 222 27.41 11.19 8.38
CA ASP A 222 26.80 12.30 7.65
C ASP A 222 26.41 11.93 6.22
N GLY A 223 25.21 12.31 5.77
CA GLY A 223 24.78 12.20 4.37
C GLY A 223 23.36 12.66 4.08
N ASP A 224 23.27 13.84 3.50
CA ASP A 224 22.23 14.42 2.61
C ASP A 224 20.73 14.22 2.88
N ILE A 225 20.06 15.30 3.24
CA ILE A 225 18.74 15.42 3.89
C ILE A 225 17.53 15.38 2.92
N ARG A 226 17.75 15.29 1.63
CA ARG A 226 16.69 14.95 0.65
C ARG A 226 16.16 13.53 0.81
N ALA A 227 16.82 12.76 1.68
CA ALA A 227 16.63 11.33 1.86
C ALA A 227 15.64 10.94 2.96
N SER A 228 15.11 11.79 3.82
CA SER A 228 14.38 11.31 5.01
C SER A 228 12.99 10.71 4.72
N TRP A 229 12.32 11.14 3.67
CA TRP A 229 11.10 10.51 3.16
C TRP A 229 11.41 9.43 2.11
N ASP A 230 12.44 9.65 1.28
CA ASP A 230 12.95 8.67 0.34
C ASP A 230 13.70 7.52 1.05
N LEU A 231 14.27 7.72 2.25
CA LEU A 231 14.98 6.66 2.99
C LEU A 231 14.06 5.62 3.61
N LEU A 232 12.83 5.99 4.00
CA LEU A 232 11.80 5.03 4.40
C LEU A 232 11.29 4.20 3.21
N VAL A 233 11.37 4.77 2.00
CA VAL A 233 10.95 4.12 0.75
C VAL A 233 12.11 3.44 0.02
N SER A 234 13.37 3.91 0.19
CA SER A 234 14.52 3.45 -0.59
C SER A 234 15.19 2.17 -0.06
N ARG A 235 14.90 1.72 1.16
CA ARG A 235 15.38 0.41 1.63
C ARG A 235 14.81 -0.76 0.83
N ASP A 236 13.66 -0.60 0.19
CA ASP A 236 13.08 -1.63 -0.70
C ASP A 236 13.71 -1.64 -2.10
N ARG A 237 14.43 -0.57 -2.52
CA ARG A 237 15.15 -0.56 -3.81
C ARG A 237 16.43 -1.40 -3.81
N ALA A 238 17.00 -1.69 -2.65
CA ALA A 238 18.25 -2.46 -2.55
C ALA A 238 18.06 -3.98 -2.64
N VAL A 239 16.83 -4.49 -2.62
CA VAL A 239 16.53 -5.94 -2.69
C VAL A 239 16.12 -6.40 -4.09
N SER A 240 15.84 -5.47 -5.02
CA SER A 240 15.30 -5.81 -6.34
C SER A 240 16.26 -5.69 -7.53
N SER A 241 17.53 -5.31 -7.32
CA SER A 241 18.41 -4.99 -8.46
C SER A 241 19.48 -6.02 -8.82
N ASP A 242 19.48 -7.22 -8.24
CA ASP A 242 20.48 -8.21 -8.62
C ASP A 242 19.96 -9.65 -8.61
N ARG A 243 18.98 -9.92 -9.48
CA ARG A 243 18.70 -11.27 -9.97
C ARG A 243 18.38 -11.22 -11.46
N THR A 244 19.42 -11.12 -12.26
CA THR A 244 19.39 -11.62 -13.64
C THR A 244 19.42 -13.14 -13.58
N VAL A 245 18.33 -13.75 -13.18
CA VAL A 245 18.04 -15.13 -13.55
C VAL A 245 17.25 -15.03 -14.84
N SER A 246 17.71 -15.67 -15.89
CA SER A 246 16.97 -15.85 -17.13
C SER A 246 15.61 -16.47 -16.78
N ASP A 247 14.59 -15.63 -16.78
CA ASP A 247 13.26 -15.92 -16.25
C ASP A 247 12.41 -16.48 -17.38
N ASP A 248 12.60 -17.79 -17.67
CA ASP A 248 11.68 -18.54 -18.53
C ASP A 248 10.60 -19.30 -17.73
N SER A 249 10.57 -19.17 -16.40
CA SER A 249 9.49 -19.70 -15.56
C SER A 249 8.41 -18.65 -15.32
N LYS A 250 7.60 -18.36 -16.34
CA LYS A 250 6.46 -17.46 -16.18
C LYS A 250 5.44 -18.13 -15.24
N SER A 251 5.22 -17.47 -14.09
CA SER A 251 4.17 -17.83 -13.13
C SER A 251 2.80 -17.85 -13.82
N GLY A 252 1.89 -18.68 -13.33
CA GLY A 252 0.54 -18.81 -13.88
C GLY A 252 -0.13 -17.45 -14.07
N GLY A 253 -0.73 -17.23 -15.26
CA GLY A 253 -1.30 -15.95 -15.62
C GLY A 253 -2.39 -15.47 -14.68
N PHE A 254 -2.42 -14.17 -14.40
CA PHE A 254 -3.50 -13.52 -13.66
C PHE A 254 -4.57 -12.98 -14.62
N PHE A 255 -5.83 -13.20 -14.25
CA PHE A 255 -6.98 -12.54 -14.84
C PHE A 255 -7.28 -11.30 -14.04
N ILE A 256 -7.31 -10.12 -14.67
CA ILE A 256 -7.62 -8.85 -14.03
C ILE A 256 -8.82 -8.25 -14.73
N SER A 257 -9.86 -7.94 -13.95
CA SER A 257 -11.11 -7.36 -14.44
C SER A 257 -11.64 -6.27 -13.51
N GLY A 258 -12.59 -5.46 -14.00
CA GLY A 258 -13.22 -4.39 -13.22
C GLY A 258 -12.39 -3.11 -13.12
N VAL A 259 -11.26 -3.02 -13.81
CA VAL A 259 -10.40 -1.84 -13.91
C VAL A 259 -10.13 -1.52 -15.38
N SER A 260 -9.65 -0.30 -15.65
CA SER A 260 -9.22 0.08 -17.00
C SER A 260 -8.12 -0.84 -17.53
N GLY A 261 -8.04 -1.01 -18.84
CA GLY A 261 -7.01 -1.85 -19.47
C GLY A 261 -5.58 -1.36 -19.20
N ARG A 262 -5.39 -0.07 -18.93
CA ARG A 262 -4.11 0.51 -18.51
C ARG A 262 -3.72 0.00 -17.13
N MET A 263 -4.62 0.06 -16.18
CA MET A 263 -4.36 -0.37 -14.81
C MET A 263 -4.25 -1.89 -14.68
N ALA A 264 -4.97 -2.64 -15.50
CA ALA A 264 -4.75 -4.09 -15.59
C ALA A 264 -3.31 -4.42 -16.00
N ARG A 265 -2.71 -3.66 -16.93
CA ARG A 265 -1.29 -3.81 -17.30
C ARG A 265 -0.35 -3.38 -16.18
N GLU A 266 -0.66 -2.29 -15.47
CA GLU A 266 0.14 -1.82 -14.33
C GLU A 266 0.15 -2.85 -13.20
N MET A 267 -1.00 -3.40 -12.85
CA MET A 267 -1.12 -4.48 -11.86
C MET A 267 -0.33 -5.72 -12.28
N LYS A 268 -0.35 -6.07 -13.58
CA LYS A 268 0.48 -7.13 -14.14
C LYS A 268 1.97 -6.89 -13.86
N ASN A 269 2.46 -5.70 -14.21
CA ASN A 269 3.86 -5.33 -14.02
C ASN A 269 4.25 -5.39 -12.53
N THR A 270 3.35 -4.92 -11.67
CA THR A 270 3.53 -4.95 -10.21
C THR A 270 3.62 -6.37 -9.66
N LEU A 271 2.86 -7.31 -10.21
CA LEU A 271 2.87 -8.71 -9.81
C LEU A 271 3.98 -9.52 -10.49
N ASN A 272 4.69 -8.94 -11.44
CA ASN A 272 5.64 -9.66 -12.32
C ASN A 272 5.00 -10.93 -12.92
N ALA A 273 3.74 -10.82 -13.35
CA ALA A 273 2.92 -11.93 -13.80
C ALA A 273 2.41 -11.71 -15.23
N GLU A 274 2.11 -12.77 -15.97
CA GLU A 274 1.40 -12.64 -17.21
C GLU A 274 -0.08 -12.34 -16.96
N THR A 275 -0.66 -11.36 -17.68
CA THR A 275 -2.10 -11.19 -17.69
C THR A 275 -2.69 -11.92 -18.90
N VAL A 276 -3.69 -12.73 -18.62
CA VAL A 276 -4.53 -13.29 -19.67
C VAL A 276 -5.64 -12.27 -19.95
N PRO A 277 -5.79 -11.82 -21.22
CA PRO A 277 -6.63 -10.65 -21.53
C PRO A 277 -8.13 -10.84 -21.33
N PHE A 278 -8.61 -12.04 -21.11
CA PHE A 278 -10.05 -12.32 -20.97
C PHE A 278 -10.29 -13.45 -19.99
N GLY A 279 -11.05 -13.18 -18.98
CA GLY A 279 -11.51 -14.13 -17.96
C GLY A 279 -11.39 -13.49 -16.58
N GLY A 280 -12.45 -13.31 -15.95
CA GLY A 280 -12.61 -12.85 -14.58
C GLY A 280 -14.01 -13.22 -14.19
N ALA A 281 -14.28 -13.29 -12.90
CA ALA A 281 -15.66 -13.29 -12.45
C ALA A 281 -16.33 -12.04 -13.05
N PRO A 282 -17.59 -12.10 -13.52
CA PRO A 282 -18.30 -10.89 -13.86
C PRO A 282 -18.20 -9.94 -12.65
N ALA A 283 -17.80 -8.69 -12.91
CA ALA A 283 -17.82 -7.63 -11.90
C ALA A 283 -19.19 -7.64 -11.21
N GLY A 284 -19.23 -7.73 -9.90
CA GLY A 284 -20.49 -7.86 -9.19
C GLY A 284 -20.33 -8.22 -7.71
N ALA A 285 -21.14 -9.07 -7.21
CA ALA A 285 -21.19 -9.41 -5.79
C ALA A 285 -19.92 -10.10 -5.29
N VAL A 286 -19.55 -9.81 -4.05
CA VAL A 286 -18.55 -10.61 -3.32
C VAL A 286 -19.01 -12.06 -3.30
N PRO A 287 -18.17 -13.02 -3.76
CA PRO A 287 -18.59 -14.42 -3.83
C PRO A 287 -18.86 -14.98 -2.42
N PRO A 288 -19.82 -15.90 -2.30
CA PRO A 288 -20.16 -16.48 -1.01
C PRO A 288 -19.03 -17.37 -0.45
N LEU A 289 -19.00 -17.47 0.89
CA LEU A 289 -18.16 -18.43 1.60
C LEU A 289 -18.82 -19.81 1.56
N ASN A 290 -18.11 -20.79 1.04
CA ASN A 290 -18.54 -22.19 1.04
C ASN A 290 -17.72 -22.97 2.07
N TYR A 291 -18.35 -23.34 3.19
CA TYR A 291 -17.70 -24.02 4.31
C TYR A 291 -17.54 -25.53 4.12
N ALA A 292 -18.28 -26.11 3.19
CA ALA A 292 -18.28 -27.56 2.93
C ALA A 292 -18.24 -27.85 1.41
N PRO A 293 -17.20 -27.39 0.69
CA PRO A 293 -17.11 -27.61 -0.74
C PRO A 293 -16.79 -29.08 -1.04
N ASP A 294 -17.36 -29.60 -2.14
CA ASP A 294 -16.91 -30.88 -2.71
C ASP A 294 -15.59 -30.66 -3.46
N VAL A 295 -14.48 -30.92 -2.82
CA VAL A 295 -13.14 -30.66 -3.33
C VAL A 295 -12.43 -31.97 -3.66
N ARG A 296 -11.90 -32.11 -4.88
CA ARG A 296 -11.25 -33.32 -5.36
C ARG A 296 -9.98 -33.00 -6.18
N PRO A 297 -8.92 -33.85 -6.11
CA PRO A 297 -7.75 -33.72 -6.98
C PRO A 297 -8.14 -33.69 -8.47
N GLY A 298 -7.54 -32.77 -9.22
CA GLY A 298 -7.87 -32.53 -10.63
C GLY A 298 -8.91 -31.44 -10.88
N MET A 299 -9.62 -30.96 -9.85
CA MET A 299 -10.57 -29.86 -10.04
C MET A 299 -9.85 -28.53 -10.30
N ALA A 300 -10.51 -27.65 -11.07
CA ALA A 300 -10.04 -26.30 -11.26
C ALA A 300 -10.27 -25.46 -10.01
N ILE A 301 -9.28 -24.68 -9.63
CA ILE A 301 -9.31 -23.75 -8.52
C ILE A 301 -8.85 -22.37 -8.94
N GLY A 302 -9.31 -21.34 -8.24
CA GLY A 302 -8.84 -19.98 -8.36
C GLY A 302 -8.08 -19.52 -7.11
N VAL A 303 -7.05 -18.71 -7.28
CA VAL A 303 -6.40 -18.00 -6.19
C VAL A 303 -6.54 -16.51 -6.45
N SER A 304 -7.21 -15.79 -5.55
CA SER A 304 -7.55 -14.37 -5.70
C SER A 304 -6.76 -13.51 -4.72
N LEU A 305 -6.24 -12.39 -5.25
CA LEU A 305 -5.66 -11.30 -4.46
C LEU A 305 -6.68 -10.16 -4.26
N LEU A 306 -7.54 -9.92 -5.28
CA LEU A 306 -8.69 -9.03 -5.22
C LEU A 306 -9.92 -9.78 -5.72
N TRP A 307 -11.11 -9.46 -5.20
CA TRP A 307 -12.39 -10.05 -5.63
C TRP A 307 -13.58 -9.12 -5.34
N GLY A 308 -14.59 -9.13 -6.18
CA GLY A 308 -15.75 -8.24 -6.15
C GLY A 308 -15.90 -7.46 -7.46
N ASP A 309 -16.16 -6.15 -7.40
CA ASP A 309 -16.21 -5.30 -8.60
C ASP A 309 -14.84 -5.15 -9.29
N VAL A 310 -13.76 -5.42 -8.57
CA VAL A 310 -12.41 -5.62 -9.12
C VAL A 310 -11.97 -7.02 -8.75
N ASP A 311 -11.48 -7.77 -9.73
CA ASP A 311 -10.97 -9.13 -9.54
C ASP A 311 -9.56 -9.26 -10.11
N ALA A 312 -8.65 -9.84 -9.32
CA ALA A 312 -7.31 -10.24 -9.74
C ALA A 312 -7.06 -11.64 -9.23
N SER A 313 -7.18 -12.61 -10.12
CA SER A 313 -7.16 -14.03 -9.80
C SER A 313 -6.32 -14.81 -10.78
N SER A 314 -5.69 -15.87 -10.30
CA SER A 314 -5.06 -16.92 -11.10
C SER A 314 -5.92 -18.17 -11.09
N VAL A 315 -5.87 -18.96 -12.17
CA VAL A 315 -6.58 -20.22 -12.27
C VAL A 315 -5.57 -21.37 -12.47
N GLY A 316 -5.73 -22.42 -11.69
CA GLY A 316 -4.92 -23.63 -11.74
C GLY A 316 -5.72 -24.87 -11.37
N THR A 317 -5.03 -25.90 -10.92
CA THR A 317 -5.60 -27.21 -10.63
C THR A 317 -5.16 -27.67 -9.24
N LEU A 318 -6.07 -28.31 -8.51
CA LEU A 318 -5.81 -28.93 -7.21
C LEU A 318 -5.08 -30.26 -7.41
N THR A 319 -3.92 -30.42 -6.75
CA THR A 319 -3.10 -31.64 -6.90
C THR A 319 -3.47 -32.71 -5.89
N ALA A 320 -3.48 -32.36 -4.61
CA ALA A 320 -3.69 -33.33 -3.53
C ALA A 320 -4.39 -32.69 -2.33
N LEU A 321 -5.10 -33.54 -1.59
CA LEU A 321 -5.78 -33.21 -0.33
C LEU A 321 -5.27 -34.12 0.78
N SER A 322 -5.31 -33.62 2.00
CA SER A 322 -5.10 -34.39 3.22
C SER A 322 -6.43 -34.46 4.00
N LYS A 323 -6.58 -35.46 4.86
CA LYS A 323 -7.79 -35.68 5.67
C LYS A 323 -8.07 -34.55 6.66
N ASP A 324 -7.08 -33.72 7.01
CA ASP A 324 -7.18 -32.58 7.90
C ASP A 324 -7.54 -31.26 7.19
N GLY A 325 -7.90 -31.34 5.91
CA GLY A 325 -8.32 -30.21 5.10
C GLY A 325 -7.18 -29.38 4.49
N ARG A 326 -5.92 -29.80 4.67
CA ARG A 326 -4.79 -29.20 3.94
C ARG A 326 -4.80 -29.65 2.49
N PHE A 327 -4.26 -28.79 1.60
CA PHE A 327 -4.14 -29.11 0.18
C PHE A 327 -2.78 -28.69 -0.37
N ILE A 328 -2.44 -29.23 -1.55
CA ILE A 328 -1.32 -28.81 -2.40
C ILE A 328 -1.86 -28.61 -3.82
N ALA A 329 -1.38 -27.56 -4.52
CA ALA A 329 -1.82 -27.23 -5.86
C ALA A 329 -0.71 -26.53 -6.68
N TYR A 330 -0.97 -26.27 -7.96
CA TYR A 330 -0.19 -25.49 -8.94
C TYR A 330 1.11 -26.15 -9.37
N ALA A 331 1.84 -26.86 -8.50
CA ALA A 331 3.13 -27.51 -8.79
C ALA A 331 4.26 -26.53 -9.22
N HIS A 332 4.07 -25.24 -9.01
CA HIS A 332 5.03 -24.14 -9.16
C HIS A 332 4.57 -22.97 -8.27
N PRO A 333 5.40 -21.96 -8.01
CA PRO A 333 4.98 -20.82 -7.21
C PRO A 333 3.93 -19.98 -7.94
N LEU A 334 3.07 -19.29 -7.19
CA LEU A 334 2.18 -18.26 -7.72
C LEU A 334 2.93 -16.92 -7.90
N LEU A 335 3.51 -16.42 -6.82
CA LEU A 335 4.34 -15.20 -6.76
C LEU A 335 5.62 -15.43 -5.92
N ASN A 336 5.81 -16.64 -5.42
CA ASN A 336 6.92 -17.04 -4.56
C ASN A 336 7.03 -16.20 -3.26
N LEU A 337 5.89 -15.87 -2.65
CA LEU A 337 5.82 -15.02 -1.46
C LEU A 337 6.25 -15.72 -0.16
N GLY A 338 6.38 -17.05 -0.19
CA GLY A 338 6.58 -17.83 1.03
C GLY A 338 5.29 -17.96 1.85
N PRO A 339 5.27 -17.64 3.15
CA PRO A 339 4.03 -17.52 3.91
C PRO A 339 3.15 -16.41 3.34
N THR A 340 1.86 -16.69 3.11
CA THR A 340 0.92 -15.76 2.48
C THR A 340 -0.50 -15.97 3.03
N ALA A 341 -1.45 -15.13 2.62
CA ALA A 341 -2.86 -15.24 3.01
C ALA A 341 -3.78 -14.93 1.82
N ALA A 342 -3.57 -15.60 0.68
CA ALA A 342 -4.42 -15.44 -0.49
C ALA A 342 -5.73 -16.26 -0.37
N VAL A 343 -6.76 -15.86 -1.11
CA VAL A 343 -8.07 -16.50 -1.08
C VAL A 343 -8.12 -17.65 -2.07
N LEU A 344 -8.49 -18.84 -1.59
CA LEU A 344 -8.77 -19.99 -2.44
C LEU A 344 -10.24 -20.00 -2.84
N ARG A 345 -10.50 -20.17 -4.14
CA ARG A 345 -11.84 -20.20 -4.74
C ARG A 345 -12.03 -21.46 -5.58
N THR A 346 -13.26 -21.87 -5.81
CA THR A 346 -13.59 -22.74 -6.94
C THR A 346 -13.29 -22.02 -8.25
N ALA A 347 -13.15 -22.73 -9.35
CA ALA A 347 -13.06 -22.14 -10.67
C ALA A 347 -13.86 -22.94 -11.69
N ARG A 348 -14.58 -22.25 -12.57
CA ARG A 348 -15.29 -22.82 -13.70
C ARG A 348 -14.55 -22.49 -15.00
N ILE A 349 -14.20 -23.50 -15.78
CA ILE A 349 -13.48 -23.33 -17.04
C ILE A 349 -14.46 -23.15 -18.19
N SER A 350 -14.38 -22.01 -18.88
CA SER A 350 -15.20 -21.74 -20.07
C SER A 350 -14.67 -22.48 -21.29
N SER A 351 -13.35 -22.45 -21.51
CA SER A 351 -12.68 -23.08 -22.63
C SER A 351 -11.17 -23.17 -22.42
N VAL A 352 -10.53 -24.03 -23.21
CA VAL A 352 -9.07 -23.98 -23.43
C VAL A 352 -8.85 -23.35 -24.82
N VAL A 353 -8.04 -22.28 -24.85
CA VAL A 353 -7.70 -21.56 -26.08
C VAL A 353 -6.34 -22.05 -26.56
N PRO A 354 -6.25 -22.68 -27.76
CA PRO A 354 -4.97 -23.01 -28.35
C PRO A 354 -4.22 -21.74 -28.74
N GLY A 355 -2.94 -21.63 -28.37
CA GLY A 355 -2.06 -20.53 -28.70
C GLY A 355 -0.81 -21.01 -29.44
N ILE A 356 -0.20 -20.13 -30.24
CA ILE A 356 1.07 -20.44 -30.92
C ILE A 356 2.22 -20.42 -29.92
N GLU A 357 2.25 -19.42 -29.04
CA GLU A 357 3.24 -19.29 -27.98
C GLU A 357 2.96 -20.28 -26.86
N SER A 358 1.79 -20.23 -26.29
CA SER A 358 1.27 -21.13 -25.27
C SER A 358 -0.25 -21.16 -25.29
N SER A 359 -0.83 -22.31 -25.03
CA SER A 359 -2.28 -22.46 -24.85
C SER A 359 -2.67 -22.07 -23.43
N PHE A 360 -3.91 -21.64 -23.19
CA PHE A 360 -4.36 -21.25 -21.87
C PHE A 360 -5.84 -21.56 -21.64
N LYS A 361 -6.19 -21.79 -20.36
CA LYS A 361 -7.59 -21.91 -19.92
C LYS A 361 -8.19 -20.52 -19.71
N ILE A 362 -9.40 -20.29 -20.22
CA ILE A 362 -10.27 -19.20 -19.80
C ILE A 362 -11.18 -19.75 -18.72
N GLY A 363 -11.13 -19.18 -17.53
CA GLY A 363 -11.94 -19.60 -16.39
C GLY A 363 -12.36 -18.43 -15.52
N SER A 364 -13.43 -18.63 -14.79
CA SER A 364 -13.94 -17.65 -13.81
C SER A 364 -13.89 -18.25 -12.41
N PRO A 365 -13.23 -17.59 -11.46
CA PRO A 365 -13.29 -17.98 -10.05
C PRO A 365 -14.73 -17.91 -9.52
N GLY A 366 -15.11 -18.88 -8.70
CA GLY A 366 -16.42 -18.99 -8.06
C GLY A 366 -16.39 -18.72 -6.56
N ASP A 367 -17.02 -19.60 -5.79
CA ASP A 367 -17.14 -19.50 -4.32
C ASP A 367 -15.79 -19.50 -3.62
N ILE A 368 -15.69 -18.77 -2.51
CA ILE A 368 -14.54 -18.82 -1.61
C ILE A 368 -14.61 -20.11 -0.78
N ILE A 369 -13.61 -20.97 -0.91
CA ILE A 369 -13.58 -22.30 -0.29
C ILE A 369 -12.45 -22.51 0.71
N GLY A 370 -11.49 -21.56 0.79
CA GLY A 370 -10.36 -21.72 1.67
C GLY A 370 -9.35 -20.57 1.62
N ILE A 371 -8.20 -20.84 2.20
CA ILE A 371 -7.05 -19.93 2.25
C ILE A 371 -5.81 -20.63 1.70
N VAL A 372 -4.99 -19.91 0.93
CA VAL A 372 -3.62 -20.27 0.57
C VAL A 372 -2.70 -19.67 1.63
N THR A 373 -1.90 -20.49 2.31
CA THR A 373 -1.00 -20.07 3.40
C THR A 373 0.47 -20.22 3.04
N GLN A 374 0.77 -20.93 1.96
CA GLN A 374 2.12 -21.17 1.46
C GLN A 374 2.17 -20.97 -0.05
N ASP A 375 3.16 -20.19 -0.50
CA ASP A 375 3.48 -19.96 -1.91
C ASP A 375 4.99 -20.21 -2.10
N ARG A 376 5.34 -21.41 -2.54
CA ARG A 376 6.71 -21.92 -2.57
C ARG A 376 7.11 -22.38 -3.98
N PRO A 377 8.41 -22.54 -4.27
CA PRO A 377 8.89 -22.98 -5.58
C PRO A 377 8.24 -24.28 -6.07
N GLN A 378 7.90 -25.21 -5.16
CA GLN A 378 7.34 -26.52 -5.51
C GLN A 378 5.81 -26.50 -5.66
N GLY A 379 5.14 -25.39 -5.32
CA GLY A 379 3.69 -25.24 -5.39
C GLY A 379 3.09 -24.37 -4.31
N ILE A 380 1.78 -24.31 -4.30
CA ILE A 380 1.02 -23.60 -3.27
C ILE A 380 0.35 -24.60 -2.32
N GLY A 381 0.22 -24.22 -1.06
CA GLY A 381 -0.48 -24.99 -0.04
C GLY A 381 -1.39 -24.13 0.81
N GLY A 382 -2.40 -24.74 1.43
CA GLY A 382 -3.33 -24.02 2.27
C GLY A 382 -4.39 -24.93 2.88
N ARG A 383 -5.50 -24.35 3.33
CA ARG A 383 -6.57 -25.05 4.05
C ARG A 383 -7.94 -24.78 3.46
N ILE A 384 -8.69 -25.84 3.26
CA ILE A 384 -10.11 -25.80 2.91
C ILE A 384 -10.93 -25.46 4.17
N GLY A 385 -12.00 -24.66 4.01
CA GLY A 385 -12.91 -24.30 5.10
C GLY A 385 -12.34 -23.29 6.10
N ARG A 386 -11.15 -22.71 5.82
CA ARG A 386 -10.59 -21.55 6.54
C ARG A 386 -10.43 -20.41 5.58
N PHE A 387 -10.63 -19.17 6.06
CA PHE A 387 -10.74 -18.01 5.20
C PHE A 387 -9.69 -16.96 5.55
N ALA A 388 -9.16 -16.33 4.52
CA ALA A 388 -8.19 -15.25 4.65
C ALA A 388 -8.87 -14.00 5.21
N PRO A 389 -8.19 -13.22 6.08
CA PRO A 389 -8.64 -11.88 6.40
C PRO A 389 -8.59 -11.01 5.15
N ALA A 390 -9.55 -10.10 5.02
CA ALA A 390 -9.67 -9.22 3.86
C ALA A 390 -9.81 -7.76 4.29
N ALA A 391 -9.29 -6.85 3.45
CA ALA A 391 -9.61 -5.44 3.50
C ALA A 391 -10.76 -5.15 2.53
N SER A 392 -11.81 -4.47 2.99
CA SER A 392 -12.89 -3.97 2.14
C SER A 392 -12.47 -2.64 1.54
N VAL A 393 -12.55 -2.49 0.23
CA VAL A 393 -12.26 -1.25 -0.47
C VAL A 393 -13.53 -0.78 -1.16
N VAL A 394 -13.91 0.47 -0.91
CA VAL A 394 -15.03 1.14 -1.55
C VAL A 394 -14.50 2.37 -2.27
N VAL A 395 -14.80 2.48 -3.56
CA VAL A 395 -14.43 3.64 -4.38
C VAL A 395 -15.71 4.30 -4.87
N LYS A 396 -15.91 5.56 -4.48
CA LYS A 396 -17.01 6.40 -4.92
C LYS A 396 -16.43 7.54 -5.75
N VAL A 397 -16.88 7.67 -6.98
CA VAL A 397 -16.45 8.73 -7.90
C VAL A 397 -17.64 9.60 -8.26
N THR A 398 -17.52 10.90 -7.99
CA THR A 398 -18.49 11.91 -8.41
C THR A 398 -17.88 12.72 -9.56
N ASP A 399 -18.44 12.56 -10.74
CA ASP A 399 -18.15 13.43 -11.88
C ASP A 399 -18.92 14.74 -11.69
N VAL A 400 -18.21 15.80 -11.34
CA VAL A 400 -18.77 17.12 -11.05
C VAL A 400 -19.41 17.74 -12.31
N ASP A 401 -18.82 17.48 -13.48
CA ASP A 401 -19.28 18.06 -14.75
C ASP A 401 -20.64 17.50 -15.17
N SER A 402 -20.89 16.21 -14.92
CA SER A 402 -22.17 15.56 -15.23
C SER A 402 -23.14 15.46 -14.05
N GLY A 403 -22.67 15.73 -12.83
CA GLY A 403 -23.42 15.55 -11.58
C GLY A 403 -23.69 14.07 -11.24
N ARG A 404 -23.02 13.12 -11.87
CA ARG A 404 -23.23 11.69 -11.66
C ARG A 404 -22.27 11.14 -10.63
N THR A 405 -22.79 10.25 -9.78
CA THR A 405 -21.99 9.53 -8.81
C THR A 405 -22.03 8.03 -9.10
N TYR A 406 -20.87 7.41 -9.08
CA TYR A 406 -20.67 5.99 -9.30
C TYR A 406 -19.95 5.35 -8.11
N ARG A 407 -20.12 4.03 -7.95
CA ARG A 407 -19.51 3.30 -6.85
C ARG A 407 -19.06 1.91 -7.31
N LYS A 408 -17.87 1.50 -6.85
CA LYS A 408 -17.37 0.13 -6.90
C LYS A 408 -16.95 -0.32 -5.50
N SER A 409 -17.10 -1.63 -5.24
CA SER A 409 -16.65 -2.24 -4.01
C SER A 409 -15.98 -3.58 -4.29
N PHE A 410 -14.85 -3.81 -3.64
CA PHE A 410 -14.11 -5.06 -3.76
C PHE A 410 -13.40 -5.38 -2.45
N GLN A 411 -13.01 -6.63 -2.32
CA GLN A 411 -12.19 -7.11 -1.21
C GLN A 411 -10.77 -7.33 -1.71
N MET A 412 -9.80 -7.22 -0.81
CA MET A 412 -8.39 -7.48 -1.12
C MET A 412 -7.72 -8.21 0.04
N VAL A 413 -6.70 -9.02 -0.28
CA VAL A 413 -5.91 -9.73 0.73
C VAL A 413 -5.23 -8.75 1.66
N GLN A 414 -5.17 -9.09 2.96
CA GLN A 414 -4.47 -8.29 3.98
C GLN A 414 -2.97 -8.63 4.06
N ASP A 415 -2.34 -8.85 2.94
CA ASP A 415 -0.88 -8.90 2.88
C ASP A 415 -0.32 -7.48 2.77
N LYS A 416 0.62 -7.10 3.65
CA LYS A 416 1.14 -5.74 3.74
C LYS A 416 1.79 -5.25 2.44
N TYR A 417 2.47 -6.14 1.72
CA TYR A 417 3.13 -5.80 0.47
C TYR A 417 2.12 -5.72 -0.68
N MET A 418 1.19 -6.68 -0.75
CA MET A 418 0.16 -6.69 -1.79
C MET A 418 -0.81 -5.52 -1.63
N LEU A 419 -1.22 -5.21 -0.39
CA LEU A 419 -2.13 -4.10 -0.10
C LEU A 419 -1.54 -2.77 -0.60
N SER A 420 -0.27 -2.46 -0.28
CA SER A 420 0.38 -1.23 -0.74
C SER A 420 0.61 -1.19 -2.25
N LYS A 421 0.85 -2.33 -2.90
CA LYS A 421 1.15 -2.41 -4.33
C LYS A 421 -0.07 -2.44 -5.23
N LEU A 422 -1.17 -3.06 -4.80
CA LEU A 422 -2.35 -3.29 -5.63
C LEU A 422 -3.49 -2.31 -5.39
N ALA A 423 -3.59 -1.72 -4.18
CA ALA A 423 -4.71 -0.83 -3.84
C ALA A 423 -4.74 0.41 -4.76
N ALA A 424 -3.62 1.11 -4.91
CA ALA A 424 -3.58 2.31 -5.73
C ALA A 424 -3.93 2.06 -7.21
N PRO A 425 -3.29 1.12 -7.94
CA PRO A 425 -3.69 0.86 -9.33
C PRO A 425 -5.12 0.34 -9.46
N ALA A 426 -5.66 -0.41 -8.49
CA ALA A 426 -7.05 -0.82 -8.50
C ALA A 426 -8.00 0.39 -8.36
N ILE A 427 -7.69 1.34 -7.46
CA ILE A 427 -8.48 2.55 -7.26
C ILE A 427 -8.40 3.47 -8.49
N VAL A 428 -7.18 3.70 -9.06
CA VAL A 428 -7.03 4.45 -10.33
C VAL A 428 -7.89 3.83 -11.41
N GLY A 429 -7.82 2.51 -11.57
CA GLY A 429 -8.61 1.78 -12.56
C GLY A 429 -10.11 1.92 -12.36
N CYS A 430 -10.58 2.00 -11.11
CA CYS A 430 -11.96 2.31 -10.79
C CYS A 430 -12.33 3.75 -11.18
N ILE A 431 -11.48 4.73 -10.87
CA ILE A 431 -11.71 6.14 -11.22
C ILE A 431 -11.82 6.28 -12.74
N GLU A 432 -10.86 5.73 -13.50
CA GLU A 432 -10.87 5.79 -14.97
C GLU A 432 -12.09 5.12 -15.60
N ASP A 433 -12.47 3.95 -15.08
CA ASP A 433 -13.62 3.20 -15.60
C ASP A 433 -14.96 3.90 -15.28
N LEU A 434 -15.08 4.46 -14.07
CA LEU A 434 -16.30 5.14 -13.62
C LEU A 434 -16.43 6.55 -14.24
N TRP A 435 -15.31 7.28 -14.40
CA TRP A 435 -15.29 8.57 -15.09
C TRP A 435 -15.36 8.44 -16.62
N GLY A 436 -14.97 7.27 -17.13
CA GLY A 436 -15.01 6.95 -18.55
C GLY A 436 -13.93 7.63 -19.39
N ARG A 437 -12.86 8.17 -18.76
CA ARG A 437 -11.77 8.84 -19.47
C ARG A 437 -10.44 8.78 -18.70
N ILE A 438 -9.37 9.01 -19.46
CA ILE A 438 -8.04 9.37 -18.99
C ILE A 438 -7.78 10.79 -19.45
N GLY A 439 -7.39 11.69 -18.56
CA GLY A 439 -7.12 13.07 -18.95
C GLY A 439 -6.87 14.01 -17.78
N GLY A 440 -6.54 15.23 -18.14
CA GLY A 440 -6.32 16.32 -17.17
C GLY A 440 -7.61 16.81 -16.53
N GLY A 441 -7.44 17.58 -15.47
CA GLY A 441 -8.51 18.19 -14.69
C GLY A 441 -8.12 18.41 -13.23
N THR A 442 -9.12 18.54 -12.39
CA THR A 442 -8.98 18.65 -10.92
C THR A 442 -9.67 17.48 -10.26
N ALA A 443 -9.05 16.92 -9.22
CA ALA A 443 -9.67 15.91 -8.39
C ALA A 443 -9.42 16.19 -6.90
N LYS A 444 -10.49 16.06 -6.09
CA LYS A 444 -10.45 16.08 -4.64
C LYS A 444 -10.67 14.67 -4.14
N ILE A 445 -9.73 14.15 -3.36
CA ILE A 445 -9.82 12.83 -2.75
C ILE A 445 -10.04 12.94 -1.25
N THR A 446 -10.93 12.12 -0.72
CA THR A 446 -11.03 11.81 0.71
C THR A 446 -10.85 10.31 0.88
N ALA A 447 -9.74 9.91 1.50
CA ALA A 447 -9.46 8.53 1.84
C ALA A 447 -9.65 8.32 3.34
N LYS A 448 -10.54 7.40 3.71
CA LYS A 448 -10.81 7.01 5.08
C LYS A 448 -10.36 5.57 5.31
N PHE A 449 -9.61 5.37 6.37
CA PHE A 449 -9.05 4.07 6.75
C PHE A 449 -9.61 3.63 8.09
N THR A 450 -10.04 2.37 8.17
CA THR A 450 -10.37 1.69 9.42
C THR A 450 -9.45 0.47 9.55
N GLY A 451 -8.92 0.22 10.74
CA GLY A 451 -7.90 -0.82 10.90
C GLY A 451 -7.62 -1.15 12.36
N SER A 452 -6.78 -2.17 12.58
CA SER A 452 -6.46 -2.69 13.91
C SER A 452 -5.89 -1.64 14.86
N ALA A 453 -5.14 -0.68 14.33
CA ALA A 453 -4.50 0.40 15.08
C ALA A 453 -5.18 1.77 14.89
N LEU A 454 -6.20 1.86 14.04
CA LEU A 454 -6.92 3.10 13.72
C LEU A 454 -8.26 3.12 14.45
N ARG A 455 -8.24 3.40 15.76
CA ARG A 455 -9.46 3.48 16.57
C ARG A 455 -10.33 4.65 16.09
N GLY A 456 -11.59 4.38 15.73
CA GLY A 456 -12.51 5.40 15.19
C GLY A 456 -12.27 5.76 13.73
N GLY A 457 -11.26 5.18 13.09
CA GLY A 457 -10.85 5.48 11.73
C GLY A 457 -9.91 6.69 11.66
N TRP A 458 -9.20 6.81 10.54
CA TRP A 458 -8.37 7.96 10.19
C TRP A 458 -8.67 8.36 8.76
N GLN A 459 -8.70 9.66 8.46
CA GLN A 459 -9.00 10.13 7.12
C GLN A 459 -8.07 11.26 6.68
N ARG A 460 -7.84 11.32 5.40
CA ARG A 460 -7.09 12.39 4.73
C ARG A 460 -7.86 12.91 3.53
N THR A 461 -7.98 14.24 3.45
CA THR A 461 -8.55 14.94 2.28
C THR A 461 -7.47 15.80 1.65
N ASN A 462 -7.35 15.73 0.32
CA ASN A 462 -6.44 16.58 -0.45
C ASN A 462 -6.99 16.85 -1.85
N MET A 463 -6.44 17.84 -2.56
CA MET A 463 -6.82 18.23 -3.91
C MET A 463 -5.62 18.17 -4.85
N PHE A 464 -5.84 17.75 -6.08
CA PHE A 464 -4.80 17.60 -7.09
C PHE A 464 -5.27 18.14 -8.43
N VAL A 465 -4.32 18.66 -9.20
CA VAL A 465 -4.52 19.11 -10.58
C VAL A 465 -3.47 18.44 -11.47
N SER A 466 -3.88 18.01 -12.63
CA SER A 466 -2.97 17.49 -13.64
C SER A 466 -3.42 17.96 -15.02
N GLU A 467 -2.48 18.26 -15.90
CA GLU A 467 -2.79 18.58 -17.30
C GLU A 467 -3.09 17.32 -18.12
N ASN A 468 -2.58 16.17 -17.70
CA ASN A 468 -2.58 14.95 -18.51
C ASN A 468 -3.33 13.76 -17.90
N ASP A 469 -3.21 13.55 -16.57
CA ASP A 469 -3.70 12.36 -15.87
C ASP A 469 -3.98 12.65 -14.40
N VAL A 470 -5.17 13.17 -14.14
CA VAL A 470 -5.57 13.51 -12.77
C VAL A 470 -5.89 12.26 -11.93
N ALA A 471 -6.33 11.17 -12.55
CA ALA A 471 -6.65 9.94 -11.82
C ALA A 471 -5.40 9.30 -11.19
N THR A 472 -4.25 9.33 -11.87
CA THR A 472 -2.98 8.88 -11.29
C THR A 472 -2.45 9.88 -10.27
N GLN A 473 -2.52 11.19 -10.57
CA GLN A 473 -1.99 12.23 -9.70
C GLN A 473 -2.66 12.24 -8.32
N VAL A 474 -3.96 12.03 -8.26
CA VAL A 474 -4.74 12.04 -7.00
C VAL A 474 -4.32 10.94 -6.02
N LEU A 475 -3.70 9.85 -6.51
CA LEU A 475 -3.34 8.70 -5.68
C LEU A 475 -1.86 8.65 -5.26
N GLU A 476 -1.05 9.64 -5.63
CA GLU A 476 0.37 9.64 -5.22
C GLU A 476 0.50 9.74 -3.68
N GLU A 477 -0.27 10.62 -3.03
CA GLU A 477 -0.28 10.69 -1.56
C GLU A 477 -0.87 9.41 -0.93
N PHE A 478 -1.90 8.81 -1.55
CA PHE A 478 -2.49 7.56 -1.09
C PHE A 478 -1.49 6.41 -1.09
N LYS A 479 -0.65 6.28 -2.13
CA LYS A 479 0.42 5.29 -2.19
C LYS A 479 1.40 5.43 -1.02
N LEU A 480 1.82 6.67 -0.75
CA LEU A 480 2.73 6.96 0.37
C LEU A 480 2.11 6.59 1.73
N LEU A 481 0.83 6.92 1.94
CA LEU A 481 0.12 6.55 3.17
C LEU A 481 0.04 5.04 3.35
N MET A 482 -0.31 4.30 2.29
CA MET A 482 -0.37 2.83 2.34
C MET A 482 0.99 2.19 2.62
N GLN A 483 2.06 2.71 2.04
CA GLN A 483 3.43 2.26 2.33
C GLN A 483 3.80 2.53 3.78
N MET A 484 3.52 3.72 4.29
CA MET A 484 3.80 4.08 5.66
C MET A 484 3.03 3.21 6.66
N PHE A 485 1.75 2.92 6.40
CA PHE A 485 0.97 2.00 7.23
C PHE A 485 1.60 0.61 7.29
N ALA A 486 2.16 0.14 6.16
CA ALA A 486 2.78 -1.17 6.07
C ALA A 486 4.15 -1.28 6.77
N VAL A 487 4.95 -0.19 6.78
CA VAL A 487 6.37 -0.26 7.17
C VAL A 487 6.77 0.64 8.34
N ASN A 488 5.84 1.36 8.99
CA ASN A 488 6.20 2.18 10.15
C ASN A 488 6.82 1.34 11.28
N GLN A 489 7.70 1.96 12.07
CA GLN A 489 8.47 1.26 13.11
C GLN A 489 7.72 0.96 14.39
N PHE A 490 6.49 1.50 14.56
CA PHE A 490 5.77 1.43 15.84
C PHE A 490 4.82 0.24 15.90
N GLN A 491 3.93 0.13 14.94
CA GLN A 491 2.92 -0.91 14.89
C GLN A 491 2.44 -1.13 13.47
N GLU A 492 2.35 -2.38 13.04
CA GLU A 492 1.75 -2.72 11.75
C GLU A 492 0.27 -2.30 11.73
N ILE A 493 -0.08 -1.42 10.79
CA ILE A 493 -1.46 -1.05 10.53
C ILE A 493 -2.01 -1.99 9.46
N ARG A 494 -3.02 -2.77 9.81
CA ARG A 494 -3.75 -3.62 8.87
C ARG A 494 -5.12 -3.00 8.62
N PRO A 495 -5.31 -2.26 7.54
CA PRO A 495 -6.63 -1.78 7.18
C PRO A 495 -7.58 -2.95 6.91
N PHE A 496 -8.78 -2.91 7.46
CA PHE A 496 -9.89 -3.78 7.06
C PHE A 496 -11.00 -3.02 6.36
N GLY A 497 -10.94 -1.70 6.32
CA GLY A 497 -11.79 -0.83 5.51
C GLY A 497 -10.97 0.32 4.92
N VAL A 498 -11.15 0.55 3.63
CA VAL A 498 -10.58 1.68 2.88
C VAL A 498 -11.71 2.27 2.05
N ASP A 499 -12.24 3.41 2.47
CA ASP A 499 -13.25 4.14 1.73
C ASP A 499 -12.61 5.33 1.03
N VAL A 500 -12.72 5.38 -0.28
CA VAL A 500 -12.14 6.43 -1.13
C VAL A 500 -13.27 7.15 -1.86
N GLU A 501 -13.45 8.43 -1.56
CA GLU A 501 -14.34 9.33 -2.28
C GLU A 501 -13.50 10.27 -3.15
N VAL A 502 -13.84 10.36 -4.44
CA VAL A 502 -13.18 11.24 -5.40
C VAL A 502 -14.23 12.10 -6.09
N GLU A 503 -14.06 13.41 -6.01
CA GLU A 503 -14.76 14.38 -6.84
C GLU A 503 -13.84 14.78 -7.97
N VAL A 504 -14.26 14.60 -9.22
CA VAL A 504 -13.43 14.84 -10.41
C VAL A 504 -14.13 15.76 -11.39
N THR A 505 -13.39 16.71 -11.97
CA THR A 505 -13.85 17.60 -13.02
C THR A 505 -12.77 17.81 -14.07
N GLN A 506 -13.17 18.09 -15.32
CA GLN A 506 -12.25 18.45 -16.38
C GLN A 506 -11.73 19.90 -16.23
N GLU A 507 -12.41 20.73 -15.43
CA GLU A 507 -12.03 22.10 -15.18
C GLU A 507 -10.75 22.16 -14.31
N PRO A 508 -9.68 22.85 -14.74
CA PRO A 508 -8.55 23.15 -13.89
C PRO A 508 -8.94 24.17 -12.82
N ARG A 509 -9.24 23.71 -11.62
CA ARG A 509 -9.53 24.60 -10.47
C ARG A 509 -8.23 24.97 -9.77
N VAL A 510 -7.49 25.89 -10.36
CA VAL A 510 -6.24 26.44 -9.80
C VAL A 510 -6.47 27.89 -9.40
N LEU A 511 -5.99 28.25 -8.23
CA LEU A 511 -5.98 29.62 -7.70
C LEU A 511 -4.54 30.05 -7.53
N TYR A 512 -4.10 31.00 -8.35
CA TYR A 512 -2.73 31.53 -8.35
C TYR A 512 -2.60 32.64 -7.34
N ILE A 513 -1.52 32.62 -6.55
CA ILE A 513 -1.08 33.74 -5.70
C ILE A 513 -0.21 34.64 -6.59
N GLU A 514 -0.74 35.78 -7.05
CA GLU A 514 -0.06 36.66 -8.00
C GLU A 514 0.77 37.75 -7.35
N ASP A 515 0.27 38.37 -6.26
CA ASP A 515 0.97 39.43 -5.54
C ASP A 515 0.57 39.45 -4.06
N VAL A 516 1.46 39.99 -3.25
CA VAL A 516 1.23 40.30 -1.83
C VAL A 516 1.68 41.73 -1.57
N LYS A 517 0.78 42.59 -1.05
CA LYS A 517 1.06 43.96 -0.68
C LYS A 517 0.87 44.16 0.81
N VAL A 518 1.92 44.57 1.50
CA VAL A 518 1.87 44.88 2.93
C VAL A 518 1.30 46.28 3.10
N SER A 519 0.37 46.45 4.02
CA SER A 519 -0.21 47.74 4.40
C SER A 519 0.73 48.43 5.40
N GLY A 520 1.17 49.66 5.08
CA GLY A 520 2.12 50.41 5.89
C GLY A 520 3.60 50.20 5.45
N GLU A 521 4.45 51.15 5.85
CA GLU A 521 5.89 51.15 5.45
C GLU A 521 6.80 50.56 6.54
N GLY A 522 6.24 50.24 7.75
CA GLY A 522 7.04 49.82 8.91
C GLY A 522 7.98 50.94 9.44
N PRO A 523 8.86 50.66 10.39
CA PRO A 523 8.99 49.35 11.07
C PRO A 523 7.76 49.01 11.92
N PHE A 524 7.43 47.69 12.00
CA PHE A 524 6.35 47.19 12.83
C PHE A 524 6.91 46.70 14.18
N SER A 525 6.13 46.83 15.25
CA SER A 525 6.57 46.37 16.57
C SER A 525 6.29 44.89 16.81
N PRO A 526 7.12 44.17 17.60
CA PRO A 526 6.77 42.84 18.08
C PRO A 526 5.38 42.83 18.73
N GLY A 527 4.54 41.82 18.41
CA GLY A 527 3.14 41.73 18.86
C GLY A 527 2.16 42.58 18.05
N GLU A 528 2.61 43.45 17.13
CA GLU A 528 1.75 44.26 16.27
C GLU A 528 1.13 43.40 15.17
N LYS A 529 -0.10 43.77 14.73
CA LYS A 529 -0.76 43.16 13.58
C LYS A 529 -0.36 43.87 12.31
N VAL A 530 0.20 43.08 11.37
CA VAL A 530 0.52 43.51 10.02
C VAL A 530 -0.61 43.07 9.10
N GLU A 531 -1.26 44.07 8.46
CA GLU A 531 -2.25 43.80 7.43
C GLU A 531 -1.58 43.73 6.05
N PHE A 532 -2.11 42.87 5.20
CA PHE A 532 -1.62 42.69 3.83
C PHE A 532 -2.73 42.20 2.91
N ASP A 533 -2.61 42.59 1.65
CA ASP A 533 -3.50 42.18 0.57
C ASP A 533 -2.84 41.08 -0.25
N ILE A 534 -3.57 40.00 -0.51
CA ILE A 534 -3.17 38.94 -1.43
C ILE A 534 -3.99 39.05 -2.70
N THR A 535 -3.36 39.24 -3.84
CA THR A 535 -4.00 39.16 -5.16
C THR A 535 -4.06 37.71 -5.59
N LEU A 536 -5.26 37.20 -5.75
CA LEU A 536 -5.57 35.83 -6.13
C LEU A 536 -6.24 35.81 -7.50
N ARG A 537 -5.76 34.91 -8.42
CA ARG A 537 -6.38 34.75 -9.72
C ARG A 537 -6.82 33.29 -9.92
N PRO A 538 -8.12 32.99 -10.06
CA PRO A 538 -8.57 31.71 -10.54
C PRO A 538 -8.15 31.50 -12.02
N TRP A 539 -7.88 30.26 -12.38
CA TRP A 539 -7.48 29.93 -13.75
C TRP A 539 -8.41 30.51 -14.80
N ARG A 540 -7.88 31.33 -15.71
CA ARG A 540 -8.59 32.03 -16.80
C ARG A 540 -9.73 32.93 -16.36
N LYS A 541 -9.73 33.44 -15.11
CA LYS A 541 -10.69 34.41 -14.58
C LYS A 541 -9.99 35.69 -14.12
N ASP A 542 -10.77 36.73 -13.82
CA ASP A 542 -10.21 37.95 -13.30
C ASP A 542 -9.66 37.79 -11.89
N PRO A 543 -8.57 38.50 -11.54
CA PRO A 543 -8.02 38.46 -10.20
C PRO A 543 -8.95 39.19 -9.22
N PHE A 544 -8.86 38.79 -7.97
CA PHE A 544 -9.49 39.49 -6.85
C PHE A 544 -8.52 39.63 -5.69
N VAL A 545 -8.81 40.53 -4.76
CA VAL A 545 -7.97 40.80 -3.59
C VAL A 545 -8.62 40.26 -2.32
N ARG A 546 -7.78 39.71 -1.42
CA ARG A 546 -8.17 39.33 -0.06
C ARG A 546 -7.21 39.93 0.93
N THR A 547 -7.76 40.62 1.94
CA THR A 547 -6.99 41.23 3.03
C THR A 547 -6.91 40.27 4.20
N TYR A 548 -5.71 40.06 4.71
CA TYR A 548 -5.43 39.27 5.90
C TYR A 548 -4.54 40.05 6.87
N SER A 549 -4.46 39.58 8.10
CA SER A 549 -3.51 40.12 9.08
C SER A 549 -2.81 38.97 9.81
N LEU A 550 -1.55 39.21 10.14
CA LEU A 550 -0.73 38.34 11.01
C LEU A 550 -0.11 39.16 12.11
N THR A 551 0.17 38.53 13.25
CA THR A 551 0.87 39.15 14.37
C THR A 551 2.38 38.93 14.21
N VAL A 552 3.16 40.01 14.39
CA VAL A 552 4.63 39.89 14.41
C VAL A 552 5.04 39.07 15.63
N PRO A 553 5.84 37.98 15.48
CA PRO A 553 6.29 37.21 16.63
C PRO A 553 7.09 38.09 17.63
N GLU A 554 6.88 37.85 18.94
CA GLU A 554 7.52 38.64 20.02
C GLU A 554 9.07 38.58 20.00
N LYS A 555 9.63 37.50 19.45
CA LYS A 555 11.09 37.28 19.43
C LYS A 555 11.77 37.73 18.14
N VAL A 556 11.04 38.37 17.23
CA VAL A 556 11.57 38.81 15.93
C VAL A 556 11.89 40.29 15.98
N SER A 557 13.10 40.67 15.54
CA SER A 557 13.57 42.08 15.42
C SER A 557 14.35 42.25 14.12
N GLY A 558 14.48 43.50 13.68
CA GLY A 558 15.25 43.87 12.48
C GLY A 558 14.49 43.58 11.18
N THR A 559 14.75 42.47 10.53
CA THR A 559 14.09 42.08 9.29
C THR A 559 13.31 40.76 9.46
N ALA A 560 12.06 40.78 9.09
CA ALA A 560 11.23 39.60 9.02
C ALA A 560 10.79 39.33 7.58
N GLN A 561 10.31 38.11 7.34
CA GLN A 561 9.78 37.68 6.07
C GLN A 561 8.29 37.36 6.22
N LEU A 562 7.45 38.02 5.46
CA LEU A 562 6.07 37.61 5.22
C LEU A 562 6.08 36.62 4.05
N LEU A 563 5.69 35.38 4.34
CA LEU A 563 5.57 34.29 3.37
C LEU A 563 4.10 33.98 3.13
N VAL A 564 3.72 33.89 1.85
CA VAL A 564 2.39 33.42 1.42
C VAL A 564 2.58 32.36 0.36
N ARG A 565 2.04 31.17 0.56
CA ARG A 565 2.22 30.04 -0.36
C ARG A 565 1.05 29.06 -0.36
N GLY A 566 1.01 28.24 -1.40
CA GLY A 566 0.15 27.05 -1.41
C GLY A 566 0.64 25.95 -0.45
N GLY A 567 -0.27 25.22 0.18
CA GLY A 567 0.06 24.15 1.13
C GLY A 567 0.78 22.94 0.49
N GLY A 568 0.59 22.71 -0.83
CA GLY A 568 1.33 21.68 -1.57
C GLY A 568 2.77 22.06 -1.94
N ILE A 569 3.17 23.31 -1.71
CA ILE A 569 4.51 23.80 -2.05
C ILE A 569 5.42 23.54 -0.85
N ALA A 570 6.40 22.67 -1.06
CA ALA A 570 7.39 22.36 -0.05
C ALA A 570 8.22 23.60 0.27
N GLU A 571 8.43 23.85 1.54
CA GLU A 571 9.28 24.92 2.02
C GLU A 571 10.61 24.37 2.51
N GLU A 572 11.71 24.91 1.99
CA GLU A 572 13.05 24.66 2.49
C GLU A 572 13.37 25.65 3.61
N SER A 573 12.74 25.49 4.79
CA SER A 573 13.14 26.28 5.96
C SER A 573 13.92 25.42 6.94
N ALA A 574 15.00 25.98 7.51
CA ALA A 574 15.82 25.30 8.53
C ALA A 574 15.00 24.91 9.77
N GLU A 575 13.91 25.61 10.06
CA GLU A 575 13.01 25.32 11.20
C GLU A 575 12.25 24.00 11.04
N TYR A 576 12.06 23.53 9.80
CA TYR A 576 11.33 22.31 9.48
C TYR A 576 12.22 21.14 9.01
N THR A 577 13.52 21.40 8.82
CA THR A 577 14.42 20.38 8.27
C THR A 577 14.93 19.40 9.28
N ASN A 578 14.81 19.64 10.58
CA ASN A 578 15.54 18.81 11.52
C ASN A 578 14.65 17.93 12.37
N GLU A 579 14.90 16.68 12.24
CA GLU A 579 14.86 15.62 13.25
C GLU A 579 13.57 15.52 14.09
N ALA A 580 12.53 16.30 13.77
CA ALA A 580 11.18 16.13 14.34
C ALA A 580 10.68 14.67 14.24
N TRP A 581 11.17 13.91 13.26
CA TRP A 581 10.91 12.48 13.19
C TRP A 581 11.50 11.68 14.36
N ARG A 582 12.54 12.19 15.04
CA ARG A 582 13.09 11.58 16.27
C ARG A 582 12.14 11.75 17.45
N SER A 583 11.36 12.81 17.46
CA SER A 583 10.32 13.06 18.46
C SER A 583 9.06 12.23 18.24
N ILE A 584 8.91 11.61 17.05
CA ILE A 584 7.82 10.67 16.77
C ILE A 584 8.14 9.35 17.48
N SER A 585 7.57 9.16 18.66
CA SER A 585 7.82 8.01 19.53
C SER A 585 6.69 6.98 19.53
N SER A 586 5.58 7.26 18.87
CA SER A 586 4.42 6.36 18.80
C SER A 586 3.62 6.51 17.52
N LEU A 587 2.79 5.52 17.21
CA LEU A 587 1.86 5.58 16.09
C LEU A 587 0.87 6.75 16.23
N THR A 588 0.39 7.03 17.44
CA THR A 588 -0.54 8.15 17.68
C THR A 588 0.09 9.48 17.29
N ILE A 589 1.34 9.70 17.68
CA ILE A 589 2.08 10.92 17.32
C ILE A 589 2.31 10.97 15.81
N LEU A 590 2.67 9.84 15.17
CA LEU A 590 2.83 9.79 13.72
C LEU A 590 1.53 10.20 13.00
N LEU A 591 0.39 9.69 13.42
CA LEU A 591 -0.91 10.02 12.83
C LEU A 591 -1.27 11.50 13.06
N SER A 592 -0.99 12.06 14.25
CA SER A 592 -1.23 13.49 14.51
C SER A 592 -0.37 14.40 13.65
N GLU A 593 0.88 14.03 13.36
CA GLU A 593 1.74 14.76 12.42
C GLU A 593 1.21 14.72 10.97
N LEU A 594 0.57 13.60 10.60
CA LEU A 594 -0.09 13.50 9.29
C LEU A 594 -1.39 14.30 9.21
N ASP A 595 -2.12 14.44 10.31
CA ASP A 595 -3.35 15.24 10.37
C ASP A 595 -3.08 16.73 10.12
N VAL A 596 -1.94 17.25 10.60
CA VAL A 596 -1.53 18.64 10.39
C VAL A 596 -0.76 18.88 9.09
N LYS A 597 -0.43 17.80 8.34
CA LYS A 597 0.21 17.95 7.04
C LYS A 597 -0.68 18.78 6.13
N GLU A 598 -0.13 19.86 5.60
CA GLU A 598 -0.84 20.76 4.71
C GLU A 598 -1.40 20.04 3.48
N SER A 599 -2.52 20.52 2.99
CA SER A 599 -3.16 20.04 1.76
C SER A 599 -3.03 21.08 0.64
N ASN A 600 -3.11 20.62 -0.60
CA ASN A 600 -2.89 21.47 -1.78
C ASN A 600 -3.96 22.55 -1.98
N ASP A 601 -5.08 22.47 -1.27
CA ASP A 601 -6.18 23.42 -1.27
C ASP A 601 -6.06 24.48 -0.18
N GLN A 602 -4.89 24.60 0.48
CA GLN A 602 -4.64 25.57 1.54
C GLN A 602 -3.74 26.70 1.08
N ILE A 603 -4.02 27.92 1.56
CA ILE A 603 -3.10 29.05 1.53
C ILE A 603 -2.49 29.16 2.93
N VAL A 604 -1.17 29.09 2.99
CA VAL A 604 -0.39 29.24 4.22
C VAL A 604 0.25 30.61 4.23
N MET A 605 0.02 31.35 5.31
CA MET A 605 0.56 32.70 5.53
C MET A 605 1.37 32.69 6.83
N GLU A 606 2.60 33.21 6.81
CA GLU A 606 3.50 33.18 7.94
C GLU A 606 4.37 34.44 8.00
N ILE A 607 4.55 35.02 9.21
CA ILE A 607 5.63 35.97 9.49
C ILE A 607 6.72 35.24 10.28
N ARG A 608 7.94 35.26 9.76
CA ARG A 608 9.09 34.65 10.41
C ARG A 608 10.31 35.59 10.41
N GLY A 609 11.14 35.48 11.45
CA GLY A 609 12.40 36.21 11.51
C GLY A 609 13.35 35.75 10.42
N GLN A 610 14.04 36.69 9.77
CA GLN A 610 15.13 36.34 8.88
C GLN A 610 16.41 36.18 9.70
N GLU A 611 16.82 34.94 9.91
CA GLU A 611 18.10 34.70 10.56
C GLU A 611 19.23 35.16 9.63
N SER A 612 20.10 36.08 10.13
CA SER A 612 21.21 36.56 9.32
C SER A 612 22.14 35.39 8.95
N LEU A 613 22.66 35.42 7.71
CA LEU A 613 23.63 34.39 7.24
C LEU A 613 24.84 34.28 8.19
N GLY A 614 25.19 35.39 8.90
CA GLY A 614 26.23 35.40 9.91
C GLY A 614 25.88 34.53 11.12
N LYS A 615 24.63 34.60 11.65
CA LYS A 615 24.18 33.76 12.76
C LYS A 615 24.07 32.30 12.37
N GLN A 616 23.65 32.01 11.15
CA GLN A 616 23.64 30.62 10.62
C GLN A 616 25.06 30.05 10.53
N ILE A 617 26.03 30.84 10.07
CA ILE A 617 27.44 30.44 9.99
C ILE A 617 28.07 30.30 11.38
N GLU A 618 27.73 31.17 12.35
CA GLU A 618 28.21 31.06 13.73
C GLU A 618 27.64 29.82 14.43
N ARG A 619 26.36 29.52 14.27
CA ARG A 619 25.76 28.29 14.77
C ARG A 619 26.41 27.04 14.15
N ALA A 620 26.63 27.05 12.84
CA ALA A 620 27.33 25.95 12.18
C ALA A 620 28.79 25.78 12.65
N LYS A 621 29.45 26.89 13.08
CA LYS A 621 30.83 26.87 13.59
C LYS A 621 30.93 26.52 15.08
N SER A 622 29.92 26.82 15.88
CA SER A 622 29.93 26.57 17.32
C SER A 622 29.89 25.07 17.67
N GLY A 623 29.55 24.23 16.72
CA GLY A 623 29.42 22.78 16.97
C GLY A 623 28.33 22.43 17.98
N ASP A 624 27.47 23.40 18.30
CA ASP A 624 26.37 23.22 19.22
C ASP A 624 25.22 22.53 18.47
N ALA A 625 25.34 21.22 18.33
CA ALA A 625 24.35 20.38 17.67
C ALA A 625 22.98 20.51 18.38
N ASP A 626 22.98 20.77 19.68
CA ASP A 626 21.75 20.95 20.46
C ASP A 626 21.04 22.28 20.15
N ALA A 627 21.75 23.30 19.70
CA ALA A 627 21.15 24.58 19.27
C ALA A 627 20.48 24.51 17.89
N LEU A 628 20.77 23.48 17.11
CA LEU A 628 20.17 23.22 15.80
C LEU A 628 18.98 22.24 15.86
N MET A 629 18.78 21.59 17.02
CA MET A 629 17.73 20.61 17.20
C MET A 629 16.48 21.26 17.78
N ASN A 630 15.44 21.35 16.98
CA ASN A 630 14.11 21.63 17.48
C ASN A 630 13.42 20.28 17.74
N ASP A 631 13.40 19.83 18.99
CA ASP A 631 12.76 18.57 19.40
C ASP A 631 11.21 18.61 19.33
N LYS A 632 10.65 19.79 19.05
CA LYS A 632 9.21 19.95 18.95
C LYS A 632 8.69 19.37 17.64
N LEU A 633 7.53 18.73 17.72
CA LEU A 633 6.79 18.26 16.55
C LEU A 633 6.34 19.43 15.67
N LYS A 634 6.22 19.20 14.36
CA LYS A 634 5.69 20.21 13.42
C LYS A 634 4.28 20.66 13.80
N SER A 635 3.45 19.74 14.30
CA SER A 635 2.13 20.03 14.84
C SER A 635 2.18 21.05 15.99
N GLU A 636 3.08 20.83 16.96
CA GLU A 636 3.23 21.72 18.12
C GLU A 636 3.72 23.11 17.72
N ILE A 637 4.73 23.17 16.87
CA ILE A 637 5.28 24.45 16.35
C ILE A 637 4.19 25.23 15.61
N ARG A 638 3.45 24.56 14.74
CA ARG A 638 2.38 25.16 13.98
C ARG A 638 1.27 25.70 14.87
N ASP A 639 0.82 24.90 15.85
CA ASP A 639 -0.23 25.28 16.78
C ASP A 639 0.19 26.46 17.67
N GLU A 640 1.46 26.50 18.13
CA GLU A 640 2.01 27.64 18.84
C GLU A 640 1.97 28.91 17.98
N LYS A 641 2.49 28.85 16.75
CA LYS A 641 2.50 29.99 15.81
C LYS A 641 1.09 30.43 15.41
N MET A 642 0.14 29.51 15.26
CA MET A 642 -1.26 29.86 14.98
C MET A 642 -1.91 30.54 16.19
N LYS A 643 -1.63 30.10 17.42
CA LYS A 643 -2.10 30.76 18.66
C LYS A 643 -1.47 32.13 18.88
N GLU A 644 -0.21 32.29 18.55
CA GLU A 644 0.49 33.58 18.54
C GLU A 644 -0.06 34.52 17.46
N GLY A 645 -0.62 33.97 16.39
CA GLY A 645 -1.14 34.72 15.22
C GLY A 645 -0.09 35.00 14.16
N SER A 646 1.12 34.47 14.28
CA SER A 646 2.20 34.61 13.30
C SER A 646 2.06 33.67 12.10
N VAL A 647 1.21 32.64 12.22
CA VAL A 647 0.79 31.73 11.12
C VAL A 647 -0.72 31.72 11.00
N ARG A 648 -1.20 31.77 9.78
CA ARG A 648 -2.61 31.61 9.43
C ARG A 648 -2.76 30.71 8.22
N VAL A 649 -3.72 29.79 8.27
CA VAL A 649 -4.01 28.87 7.18
C VAL A 649 -5.48 28.98 6.82
N VAL A 650 -5.75 29.15 5.54
CA VAL A 650 -7.12 29.14 5.01
C VAL A 650 -7.24 28.08 3.94
N ARG A 651 -8.42 27.48 3.82
CA ARG A 651 -8.71 26.46 2.82
C ARG A 651 -9.60 27.02 1.73
N ALA A 652 -9.31 26.68 0.48
CA ALA A 652 -10.11 27.04 -0.67
C ALA A 652 -10.66 25.77 -1.35
N ASN A 653 -11.65 25.93 -2.20
CA ASN A 653 -12.14 24.88 -3.09
C ASN A 653 -11.36 24.83 -4.42
N TYR A 654 -10.09 25.25 -4.38
CA TYR A 654 -9.12 25.31 -5.49
C TYR A 654 -7.78 24.74 -5.06
N TYR A 655 -7.06 24.15 -5.99
CA TYR A 655 -5.63 23.89 -5.83
C TYR A 655 -4.89 25.23 -5.79
N ILE A 656 -4.05 25.45 -4.78
CA ILE A 656 -3.34 26.71 -4.61
C ILE A 656 -1.94 26.60 -5.21
N ASP A 657 -1.65 27.48 -6.16
CA ASP A 657 -0.35 27.60 -6.80
C ASP A 657 0.28 28.97 -6.54
N GLY A 658 1.57 28.98 -6.28
CA GLY A 658 2.35 30.18 -6.05
C GLY A 658 2.94 30.27 -4.65
N ILE A 659 4.06 30.98 -4.58
CA ILE A 659 4.78 31.34 -3.36
C ILE A 659 5.32 32.76 -3.51
N ILE A 660 5.01 33.61 -2.56
CA ILE A 660 5.50 35.00 -2.53
C ILE A 660 6.08 35.29 -1.15
N GLN A 661 7.23 35.94 -1.18
CA GLN A 661 7.97 36.38 0.00
C GLN A 661 8.19 37.86 -0.04
N LYS A 662 7.85 38.57 1.05
CA LYS A 662 8.08 40.01 1.20
C LYS A 662 8.87 40.24 2.48
N LEU A 663 9.90 41.11 2.39
CA LEU A 663 10.65 41.56 3.56
C LEU A 663 9.91 42.68 4.23
N ILE A 664 9.75 42.62 5.53
CA ILE A 664 9.17 43.67 6.38
C ILE A 664 10.20 44.03 7.45
N LYS A 665 10.21 45.35 7.84
CA LYS A 665 11.07 45.86 8.89
C LYS A 665 10.34 45.77 10.23
N ILE A 666 11.03 45.26 11.24
CA ILE A 666 10.54 45.12 12.60
C ILE A 666 11.37 46.01 13.52
N ASP A 667 10.72 46.70 14.49
CA ASP A 667 11.40 47.47 15.51
C ASP A 667 12.37 46.62 16.35
N GLY A 668 13.50 47.22 16.70
CA GLY A 668 14.54 46.54 17.48
C GLY A 668 15.88 46.53 16.73
N ASP A 669 16.97 46.60 17.48
CA ASP A 669 18.32 46.54 16.89
C ASP A 669 18.54 45.13 16.30
N SER A 670 18.92 45.13 15.04
CA SER A 670 19.50 43.92 14.41
C SER A 670 20.91 43.76 14.93
N ASP A 671 21.08 43.05 16.05
CA ASP A 671 22.39 42.60 16.52
C ASP A 671 23.14 41.73 15.50
#